data_62014268f7fa6bba0ad361c7d87de3b8
#
_entry.id   62014268f7fa6bba0ad361c7d87de3b8
#
_cell.length_a   1.000
_cell.length_b   1.000
_cell.length_c   1.000
_cell.angle_alpha   90.00
_cell.angle_beta   90.00
_cell.angle_gamma   90.00
#
_symmetry.space_group_name_H-M   'P 1'
#
loop_
_entity.id
_entity.type
_entity.pdbx_description
1 polymer ?
#
loop_
_entity_poly.entity_id
_entity_poly.type
_entity_poly.pdbx_seq_one_letter_code
_entity_poly.pdbx_strand_id
1 'polypeptide(L)'
;MTEKGLETIMVEYLRNHNGYEQGQSADFDREYTLDPGRVERFIRSTQPDKVEQTMCFGPESQRRNFFRRLSDKIAADGITNVLRKGFRFNGLLFDLYYPIPSELNPSAIDFYQRNIFSVTRQLHHSAENTLDALDVCIFINGFPIITAELKNHYTGQTVKNAIKQYQDDRPATDPLFAPRRCAVHFAVDDEQIMMCSELKGKDSWFLPFNKGVNGGAGNPWRESKILTEYLWQEVLTKDSLADILENYAQVIEKEEEGKPKPVKRVIWPRYHQLDCVRKLLFETRSNPIGQRFLIQHSAGSGKSNTITWLAYQLVTLVEDDENIVDSVIVVTDRVNLDKQIRNNINAFKRLANIVAWAEDSASLKEALQGGKKIIITTIHKFQFILDTIGGSLGNMNFAIIIDEAHSSQNGAMSADMNIVVSGNSENEEEDIEDHILKIIKGRKMAPNVNYYAFTATPKNKTLEMFGTPVQHPDGQTGHIPFHEYTMKQAIEEGFIMDVLRNYTPYKSYYKIIKSIEADPEFDKNQASKKMRGFVERQPQTIKEKSLIIVNHFLDKVIGAHKVGGQARAMVVTSSIIRAIEFYYAITKQLEEMHSPYKAIVAFSGEKEYCGKMVTEAIINGFPSSEIEKKIEKDPYRILVVANKFQTGYDQPLLHTMYVDKQLSDVKAVQTLSRLNRCHPKKKDTFILDFANDPEDIQRAFQTYYKGTSLSHETDPNKLNDLIEIVEDANIYTDEDVLEFNKLYWTSAPREDLDAIINRCVARFKDELSEEQQIKCKSAIKSYVRTYPFLAAVMPFISPEWEKLYHFYYYLGTKLPKLAIDDWTEGLIESIDFDKYRIVEQEEVNLSLSDSNAEIDPVPVTIGGGKSEPQMESLSKIIENFNTLYGGIEWEHADTVRAQIQQLPALLAKSESFVNAVHNSDSDTAQLQCNTDLFQIVINMMAENTEFARNYLDNETFRNFVNSRVFQQARAIV
;
A
#
# COMPACT_ATOMS: atom_id res chain seq x y z
N MET A 1 42.34 -5.16 1.03
CA MET A 1 41.99 -5.60 2.39
C MET A 1 41.58 -7.07 2.28
N THR A 2 42.05 -7.98 3.13
CA THR A 2 41.64 -9.38 3.11
C THR A 2 40.36 -9.56 3.94
N GLU A 3 39.61 -10.66 3.76
CA GLU A 3 38.42 -11.00 4.59
C GLU A 3 38.78 -10.96 6.09
N LYS A 4 39.93 -11.50 6.47
CA LYS A 4 40.50 -11.37 7.81
C LYS A 4 40.75 -9.91 8.24
N GLY A 5 40.87 -8.97 7.30
CA GLY A 5 41.02 -7.56 7.59
C GLY A 5 39.72 -6.91 8.06
N LEU A 6 38.57 -7.20 7.40
CA LEU A 6 37.26 -6.67 7.79
C LEU A 6 36.87 -7.22 9.18
N GLU A 7 37.02 -8.52 9.40
CA GLU A 7 36.79 -9.16 10.68
C GLU A 7 37.63 -8.54 11.81
N THR A 8 38.92 -8.28 11.54
CA THR A 8 39.82 -7.69 12.52
C THR A 8 39.38 -6.25 12.85
N ILE A 9 39.09 -5.44 11.85
CA ILE A 9 38.61 -4.06 12.03
C ILE A 9 37.34 -4.00 12.89
N MET A 10 36.35 -4.83 12.57
CA MET A 10 35.11 -4.89 13.32
C MET A 10 35.35 -5.28 14.78
N VAL A 11 36.07 -6.35 15.03
CA VAL A 11 36.33 -6.88 16.39
C VAL A 11 37.22 -5.93 17.21
N GLU A 12 38.27 -5.36 16.61
CA GLU A 12 39.11 -4.35 17.29
C GLU A 12 38.31 -3.09 17.64
N TYR A 13 37.42 -2.66 16.76
CA TYR A 13 36.57 -1.49 17.07
C TYR A 13 35.59 -1.80 18.23
N LEU A 14 34.88 -2.93 18.18
CA LEU A 14 33.97 -3.36 19.26
C LEU A 14 34.72 -3.44 20.60
N ARG A 15 35.95 -3.94 20.59
CA ARG A 15 36.78 -4.06 21.79
C ARG A 15 37.28 -2.73 22.31
N ASN A 16 37.92 -1.95 21.45
CA ASN A 16 38.68 -0.77 21.85
C ASN A 16 37.80 0.48 22.04
N HIS A 17 36.68 0.59 21.31
CA HIS A 17 35.79 1.75 21.36
C HIS A 17 34.46 1.44 22.06
N ASN A 18 33.92 0.23 21.84
CA ASN A 18 32.63 -0.13 22.43
C ASN A 18 32.75 -0.91 23.74
N GLY A 19 34.00 -1.24 24.18
CA GLY A 19 34.28 -1.91 25.46
C GLY A 19 33.77 -3.33 25.55
N TYR A 20 33.69 -4.04 24.40
CA TYR A 20 33.41 -5.48 24.40
C TYR A 20 34.59 -6.29 24.92
N GLU A 21 34.29 -7.39 25.62
CA GLU A 21 35.32 -8.38 25.95
C GLU A 21 35.60 -9.29 24.73
N GLN A 22 36.84 -9.63 24.51
CA GLN A 22 37.18 -10.64 23.52
C GLN A 22 36.99 -12.05 24.08
N GLY A 23 36.12 -12.82 23.45
CA GLY A 23 35.94 -14.24 23.72
C GLY A 23 36.87 -15.11 22.89
N GLN A 24 37.04 -16.34 23.34
CA GLN A 24 37.74 -17.39 22.60
C GLN A 24 36.72 -18.45 22.15
N SER A 25 36.98 -19.11 21.03
CA SER A 25 36.12 -20.21 20.57
C SER A 25 35.98 -21.34 21.59
N ALA A 26 37.02 -21.54 22.43
CA ALA A 26 37.00 -22.52 23.50
C ALA A 26 36.08 -22.18 24.69
N ASP A 27 35.67 -20.90 24.83
CA ASP A 27 34.72 -20.46 25.87
C ASP A 27 33.29 -20.95 25.58
N PHE A 28 33.00 -21.27 24.30
CA PHE A 28 31.69 -21.70 23.84
C PHE A 28 31.47 -23.20 24.06
N ASP A 29 30.41 -23.52 24.79
CA ASP A 29 29.98 -24.89 25.00
C ASP A 29 28.93 -25.27 23.91
N ARG A 30 29.27 -26.28 23.10
CA ARG A 30 28.42 -26.73 21.96
C ARG A 30 27.16 -27.48 22.42
N GLU A 31 27.20 -28.15 23.60
CA GLU A 31 26.04 -28.86 24.15
C GLU A 31 24.98 -27.87 24.61
N TYR A 32 25.36 -26.82 25.30
CA TYR A 32 24.44 -25.82 25.82
C TYR A 32 24.23 -24.66 24.83
N THR A 33 25.08 -24.51 23.85
CA THR A 33 25.06 -23.43 22.84
C THR A 33 25.16 -22.06 23.50
N LEU A 34 26.10 -21.87 24.42
CA LEU A 34 26.36 -20.62 25.14
C LEU A 34 27.80 -20.65 25.73
N ASP A 35 28.21 -19.54 26.33
CA ASP A 35 29.44 -19.42 27.08
C ASP A 35 29.14 -19.57 28.59
N PRO A 36 29.28 -20.78 29.17
CA PRO A 36 28.92 -21.03 30.56
C PRO A 36 29.73 -20.19 31.56
N GLY A 37 31.00 -19.88 31.21
CA GLY A 37 31.89 -19.10 32.06
C GLY A 37 31.37 -17.68 32.27
N ARG A 38 30.96 -17.01 31.20
CA ARG A 38 30.36 -15.66 31.27
C ARG A 38 28.98 -15.66 31.88
N VAL A 39 28.12 -16.67 31.61
CA VAL A 39 26.83 -16.80 32.29
C VAL A 39 27.02 -16.93 33.80
N GLU A 40 27.88 -17.80 34.23
CA GLU A 40 28.16 -18.02 35.65
C GLU A 40 28.75 -16.77 36.31
N ARG A 41 29.71 -16.09 35.67
CA ARG A 41 30.33 -14.86 36.16
C ARG A 41 29.27 -13.75 36.32
N PHE A 42 28.41 -13.57 35.34
CA PHE A 42 27.31 -12.58 35.37
C PHE A 42 26.34 -12.88 36.52
N ILE A 43 25.83 -14.10 36.63
CA ILE A 43 24.86 -14.46 37.67
C ILE A 43 25.47 -14.38 39.07
N ARG A 44 26.71 -14.81 39.28
CA ARG A 44 27.41 -14.69 40.56
C ARG A 44 27.61 -13.23 40.99
N SER A 45 27.90 -12.35 40.03
CA SER A 45 28.16 -10.94 40.33
C SER A 45 26.88 -10.16 40.59
N THR A 46 25.73 -10.59 40.05
CA THR A 46 24.46 -9.85 40.16
C THR A 46 23.44 -10.47 41.09
N GLN A 47 23.54 -11.78 41.36
CA GLN A 47 22.53 -12.54 42.14
C GLN A 47 23.18 -13.60 43.06
N PRO A 48 24.17 -13.23 43.88
CA PRO A 48 24.92 -14.19 44.72
C PRO A 48 24.02 -14.99 45.66
N ASP A 49 23.01 -14.35 46.25
CA ASP A 49 22.08 -15.01 47.20
C ASP A 49 21.31 -16.15 46.53
N LYS A 50 20.84 -15.93 45.28
CA LYS A 50 20.13 -16.98 44.55
C LYS A 50 21.05 -18.14 44.13
N VAL A 51 22.33 -17.85 43.85
CA VAL A 51 23.32 -18.87 43.60
C VAL A 51 23.58 -19.73 44.82
N GLU A 52 23.72 -19.13 46.00
CA GLU A 52 23.91 -19.81 47.27
C GLU A 52 22.69 -20.67 47.59
N GLN A 53 21.49 -20.14 47.56
CA GLN A 53 20.25 -20.86 47.87
C GLN A 53 19.99 -22.05 46.95
N THR A 54 20.29 -21.94 45.65
CA THR A 54 20.03 -23.02 44.69
C THR A 54 21.18 -23.95 44.49
N MET A 55 22.38 -23.54 44.89
CA MET A 55 23.66 -24.22 44.63
C MET A 55 23.85 -24.56 43.15
N CYS A 56 23.28 -23.71 42.25
CA CYS A 56 23.21 -23.99 40.82
C CYS A 56 24.57 -24.12 40.15
N PHE A 57 25.63 -23.51 40.69
CA PHE A 57 27.02 -23.62 40.24
C PHE A 57 27.90 -24.30 41.29
N GLY A 58 27.35 -25.11 42.19
CA GLY A 58 28.06 -25.92 43.18
C GLY A 58 28.54 -27.23 42.54
N PRO A 59 27.95 -28.41 42.92
CA PRO A 59 28.34 -29.70 42.35
C PRO A 59 28.15 -29.72 40.82
N GLU A 60 29.02 -30.40 40.11
CA GLU A 60 28.99 -30.50 38.64
C GLU A 60 27.66 -31.00 38.09
N SER A 61 26.98 -31.90 38.80
CA SER A 61 25.63 -32.37 38.41
C SER A 61 24.59 -31.26 38.46
N GLN A 62 24.64 -30.34 39.43
CA GLN A 62 23.72 -29.19 39.54
C GLN A 62 24.02 -28.15 38.46
N ARG A 63 25.33 -27.91 38.23
CA ARG A 63 25.77 -27.00 37.17
C ARG A 63 25.31 -27.49 35.78
N ARG A 64 25.45 -28.78 35.47
CA ARG A 64 24.95 -29.39 34.24
C ARG A 64 23.40 -29.28 34.13
N ASN A 65 22.70 -29.56 35.20
CA ASN A 65 21.23 -29.44 35.25
C ASN A 65 20.77 -28.01 35.00
N PHE A 66 21.47 -27.02 35.60
CA PHE A 66 21.17 -25.61 35.37
C PHE A 66 21.30 -25.22 33.88
N PHE A 67 22.46 -25.48 33.27
CA PHE A 67 22.72 -25.11 31.88
C PHE A 67 21.84 -25.86 30.88
N ARG A 68 21.56 -27.13 31.13
CA ARG A 68 20.66 -27.92 30.29
C ARG A 68 19.26 -27.36 30.32
N ARG A 69 18.68 -27.13 31.50
CA ARG A 69 17.33 -26.53 31.62
C ARG A 69 17.27 -25.11 31.06
N LEU A 70 18.34 -24.35 31.20
CA LEU A 70 18.42 -23.01 30.58
C LEU A 70 18.45 -23.09 29.04
N SER A 71 19.23 -23.99 28.47
CA SER A 71 19.28 -24.24 27.05
C SER A 71 17.93 -24.71 26.50
N ASP A 72 17.24 -25.64 27.19
CA ASP A 72 15.91 -26.11 26.84
C ASP A 72 14.88 -24.96 26.88
N LYS A 73 14.98 -24.07 27.86
CA LYS A 73 14.11 -22.89 27.97
C LYS A 73 14.32 -21.91 26.83
N ILE A 74 15.58 -21.69 26.41
CA ILE A 74 15.89 -20.84 25.25
C ILE A 74 15.32 -21.44 23.96
N ALA A 75 15.45 -22.75 23.77
CA ALA A 75 14.89 -23.45 22.61
C ALA A 75 13.36 -23.32 22.55
N ALA A 76 12.67 -23.37 23.69
CA ALA A 76 11.21 -23.26 23.77
C ALA A 76 10.70 -21.83 23.54
N ASP A 77 11.29 -20.83 24.20
CA ASP A 77 10.76 -19.46 24.24
C ASP A 77 11.51 -18.45 23.37
N GLY A 78 12.73 -18.79 22.93
CA GLY A 78 13.65 -17.93 22.20
C GLY A 78 14.47 -17.01 23.10
N ILE A 79 15.68 -16.66 22.62
CA ILE A 79 16.67 -15.92 23.40
C ILE A 79 16.16 -14.54 23.86
N THR A 80 15.52 -13.77 23.01
CA THR A 80 15.00 -12.44 23.34
C THR A 80 13.98 -12.47 24.48
N ASN A 81 13.10 -13.48 24.49
CA ASN A 81 12.10 -13.65 25.55
C ASN A 81 12.75 -14.08 26.86
N VAL A 82 13.74 -14.99 26.79
CA VAL A 82 14.39 -15.52 27.99
C VAL A 82 15.26 -14.45 28.66
N LEU A 83 15.96 -13.64 27.89
CA LEU A 83 16.69 -12.49 28.44
C LEU A 83 15.76 -11.49 29.15
N ARG A 84 14.61 -11.17 28.57
CA ARG A 84 13.66 -10.19 29.17
C ARG A 84 12.89 -10.71 30.38
N LYS A 85 12.57 -12.02 30.42
CA LYS A 85 11.67 -12.60 31.45
C LYS A 85 12.42 -13.35 32.53
N GLY A 86 13.71 -13.58 32.32
CA GLY A 86 14.50 -14.41 33.19
C GLY A 86 14.22 -15.92 33.06
N PHE A 87 14.86 -16.69 33.91
CA PHE A 87 14.82 -18.14 33.95
C PHE A 87 14.52 -18.65 35.36
N ARG A 88 13.52 -19.51 35.52
CA ARG A 88 13.21 -20.13 36.81
C ARG A 88 13.97 -21.42 37.03
N PHE A 89 14.73 -21.47 38.12
CA PHE A 89 15.44 -22.65 38.53
C PHE A 89 15.20 -22.88 40.02
N ASN A 90 14.81 -24.10 40.40
CA ASN A 90 14.51 -24.49 41.78
C ASN A 90 13.63 -23.49 42.54
N GLY A 91 12.57 -22.96 41.88
CA GLY A 91 11.61 -22.01 42.47
C GLY A 91 12.01 -20.53 42.36
N LEU A 92 13.30 -20.22 42.18
CA LEU A 92 13.79 -18.84 42.07
C LEU A 92 13.90 -18.37 40.61
N LEU A 93 13.57 -17.10 40.38
CA LEU A 93 13.72 -16.44 39.10
C LEU A 93 15.10 -15.81 39.03
N PHE A 94 15.91 -16.19 38.00
CA PHE A 94 17.18 -15.58 37.68
C PHE A 94 16.97 -14.58 36.55
N ASP A 95 17.46 -13.35 36.76
CA ASP A 95 17.58 -12.35 35.73
C ASP A 95 18.81 -12.66 34.89
N LEU A 96 18.66 -12.68 33.57
CA LEU A 96 19.75 -13.06 32.66
C LEU A 96 20.33 -11.85 31.91
N TYR A 97 19.71 -10.71 32.06
CA TYR A 97 20.07 -9.44 31.43
C TYR A 97 19.41 -8.29 32.19
N TYR A 98 20.10 -7.18 32.35
CA TYR A 98 19.56 -5.94 32.89
C TYR A 98 19.47 -4.89 31.79
N PRO A 99 18.26 -4.32 31.53
CA PRO A 99 18.04 -3.30 30.50
C PRO A 99 18.73 -1.97 30.88
N ILE A 100 18.80 -1.06 29.90
CA ILE A 100 19.21 0.33 30.16
C ILE A 100 18.27 0.92 31.18
N PRO A 101 18.77 1.43 32.33
CA PRO A 101 17.93 2.03 33.34
C PRO A 101 17.30 3.32 32.84
N SER A 102 16.11 3.60 33.30
CA SER A 102 15.53 4.95 33.19
C SER A 102 16.36 5.91 34.03
N GLU A 103 16.43 7.16 33.63
CA GLU A 103 17.08 8.25 34.40
C GLU A 103 16.50 8.37 35.81
N LEU A 104 15.25 7.95 36.01
CA LEU A 104 14.57 7.89 37.28
C LEU A 104 15.08 6.80 38.26
N ASN A 105 15.94 5.88 37.79
CA ASN A 105 16.43 4.78 38.62
C ASN A 105 17.94 4.62 38.57
N PRO A 106 18.70 5.55 39.21
CA PRO A 106 20.18 5.49 39.18
C PRO A 106 20.75 4.20 39.78
N SER A 107 20.05 3.57 40.73
CA SER A 107 20.51 2.29 41.31
C SER A 107 20.53 1.13 40.33
N ALA A 108 19.75 1.19 39.27
CA ALA A 108 19.77 0.19 38.22
C ALA A 108 20.97 0.33 37.23
N ILE A 109 21.66 1.47 37.24
CA ILE A 109 22.84 1.72 36.40
C ILE A 109 23.94 0.69 36.71
N ASP A 110 24.20 0.41 38.00
CA ASP A 110 25.20 -0.58 38.42
C ASP A 110 24.89 -1.98 37.87
N PHE A 111 23.62 -2.38 37.90
CA PHE A 111 23.22 -3.67 37.33
C PHE A 111 23.37 -3.70 35.81
N TYR A 112 23.00 -2.62 35.11
CA TYR A 112 23.21 -2.53 33.66
C TYR A 112 24.70 -2.62 33.30
N GLN A 113 25.57 -1.92 34.03
CA GLN A 113 27.01 -1.94 33.80
C GLN A 113 27.66 -3.31 34.05
N ARG A 114 27.01 -4.19 34.82
CA ARG A 114 27.49 -5.58 35.04
C ARG A 114 27.14 -6.51 33.88
N ASN A 115 26.38 -6.07 32.86
CA ASN A 115 26.19 -6.88 31.68
C ASN A 115 27.54 -7.05 30.95
N ILE A 116 27.80 -8.27 30.51
CA ILE A 116 29.04 -8.66 29.85
C ILE A 116 28.76 -8.76 28.34
N PHE A 117 29.17 -7.75 27.60
CA PHE A 117 29.14 -7.78 26.14
C PHE A 117 30.45 -8.37 25.64
N SER A 118 30.42 -9.43 24.83
CA SER A 118 31.61 -10.05 24.30
C SER A 118 31.49 -10.42 22.83
N VAL A 119 32.62 -10.46 22.14
CA VAL A 119 32.72 -10.81 20.73
C VAL A 119 33.75 -11.92 20.53
N THR A 120 33.36 -12.98 19.84
CA THR A 120 34.22 -14.13 19.53
C THR A 120 34.38 -14.22 18.02
N ARG A 121 35.62 -14.32 17.59
CA ARG A 121 36.02 -14.55 16.19
C ARG A 121 36.18 -16.04 15.94
N GLN A 122 35.94 -16.46 14.68
CA GLN A 122 36.13 -17.82 14.22
C GLN A 122 35.59 -18.86 15.22
N LEU A 123 34.31 -18.70 15.53
CA LEU A 123 33.61 -19.52 16.51
C LEU A 123 33.35 -20.92 15.94
N HIS A 124 34.04 -21.93 16.47
CA HIS A 124 33.81 -23.35 16.18
C HIS A 124 32.55 -23.84 16.90
N HIS A 125 31.41 -23.77 16.23
CA HIS A 125 30.08 -23.98 16.82
C HIS A 125 29.56 -25.41 16.69
N SER A 126 29.97 -26.15 15.63
CA SER A 126 29.40 -27.44 15.32
C SER A 126 30.05 -28.58 16.13
N ALA A 127 29.21 -29.47 16.65
CA ALA A 127 29.67 -30.69 17.28
C ALA A 127 30.01 -31.79 16.25
N GLU A 128 29.32 -31.78 15.10
CA GLU A 128 29.51 -32.74 14.01
C GLU A 128 30.71 -32.39 13.13
N ASN A 129 30.85 -31.12 12.76
CA ASN A 129 31.98 -30.63 11.97
C ASN A 129 32.76 -29.59 12.77
N THR A 130 33.77 -30.08 13.49
CA THR A 130 34.59 -29.27 14.41
C THR A 130 35.51 -28.26 13.71
N LEU A 131 35.64 -28.33 12.38
CA LEU A 131 36.41 -27.38 11.58
C LEU A 131 35.56 -26.19 11.11
N ASP A 132 34.25 -26.31 11.17
CA ASP A 132 33.37 -25.22 10.81
C ASP A 132 33.51 -24.08 11.81
N ALA A 133 33.83 -22.90 11.28
CA ALA A 133 33.95 -21.68 12.05
C ALA A 133 33.06 -20.60 11.49
N LEU A 134 32.38 -19.90 12.38
CA LEU A 134 31.59 -18.68 12.09
C LEU A 134 32.52 -17.47 12.25
N ASP A 135 32.50 -16.54 11.32
CA ASP A 135 33.44 -15.42 11.33
C ASP A 135 33.35 -14.59 12.62
N VAL A 136 32.14 -14.13 13.01
CA VAL A 136 31.93 -13.35 14.23
C VAL A 136 30.62 -13.76 14.93
N CYS A 137 30.72 -13.94 16.26
CA CYS A 137 29.55 -14.09 17.13
C CYS A 137 29.60 -13.08 18.27
N ILE A 138 28.50 -12.40 18.52
CA ILE A 138 28.31 -11.43 19.62
C ILE A 138 27.43 -12.06 20.70
N PHE A 139 27.93 -11.94 21.92
CA PHE A 139 27.29 -12.48 23.13
C PHE A 139 26.94 -11.36 24.10
N ILE A 140 25.86 -11.55 24.84
CA ILE A 140 25.53 -10.78 26.04
C ILE A 140 25.40 -11.76 27.20
N ASN A 141 26.16 -11.55 28.27
CA ASN A 141 26.21 -12.41 29.45
C ASN A 141 26.45 -13.90 29.15
N GLY A 142 27.18 -14.18 28.04
CA GLY A 142 27.44 -15.54 27.59
C GLY A 142 26.37 -16.14 26.67
N PHE A 143 25.29 -15.42 26.36
CA PHE A 143 24.25 -15.84 25.43
C PHE A 143 24.55 -15.34 24.01
N PRO A 144 24.55 -16.20 22.98
CA PRO A 144 24.77 -15.78 21.61
C PRO A 144 23.55 -15.00 21.11
N ILE A 145 23.75 -13.75 20.69
CA ILE A 145 22.68 -12.85 20.25
C ILE A 145 22.72 -12.65 18.75
N ILE A 146 23.92 -12.43 18.19
CA ILE A 146 24.13 -12.09 16.79
C ILE A 146 25.23 -12.97 16.22
N THR A 147 24.99 -13.48 15.02
CA THR A 147 26.02 -14.11 14.19
C THR A 147 26.29 -13.26 12.95
N ALA A 148 27.51 -13.22 12.47
CA ALA A 148 27.86 -12.53 11.24
C ALA A 148 28.84 -13.35 10.39
N GLU A 149 28.55 -13.47 9.10
CA GLU A 149 29.45 -13.94 8.05
C GLU A 149 29.95 -12.76 7.24
N LEU A 150 31.26 -12.60 7.13
CA LEU A 150 31.90 -11.43 6.55
C LEU A 150 32.54 -11.78 5.21
N LYS A 151 32.41 -10.92 4.22
CA LYS A 151 33.05 -11.06 2.91
C LYS A 151 33.71 -9.74 2.50
N ASN A 152 34.51 -9.76 1.48
CA ASN A 152 35.24 -8.58 1.04
C ASN A 152 35.39 -8.58 -0.49
N HIS A 153 35.01 -7.50 -1.15
CA HIS A 153 35.12 -7.34 -2.60
C HIS A 153 36.55 -7.50 -3.14
N TYR A 154 37.57 -7.15 -2.36
CA TYR A 154 38.95 -7.34 -2.78
C TYR A 154 39.36 -8.81 -2.94
N THR A 155 38.57 -9.73 -2.38
CA THR A 155 38.75 -11.17 -2.58
C THR A 155 37.82 -11.74 -3.65
N GLY A 156 37.05 -10.88 -4.32
CA GLY A 156 36.04 -11.27 -5.30
C GLY A 156 34.76 -11.86 -4.67
N GLN A 157 34.57 -11.71 -3.37
CA GLN A 157 33.42 -12.21 -2.63
C GLN A 157 32.56 -11.03 -2.15
N THR A 158 31.24 -11.23 -2.17
CA THR A 158 30.26 -10.21 -1.81
C THR A 158 29.30 -10.72 -0.72
N VAL A 159 28.42 -9.86 -0.26
CA VAL A 159 27.34 -10.22 0.67
C VAL A 159 26.53 -11.44 0.20
N LYS A 160 26.43 -11.65 -1.13
CA LYS A 160 25.75 -12.83 -1.72
C LYS A 160 26.46 -14.14 -1.37
N ASN A 161 27.78 -14.10 -1.27
CA ASN A 161 28.57 -15.27 -0.83
C ASN A 161 28.36 -15.57 0.65
N ALA A 162 28.25 -14.53 1.49
CA ALA A 162 27.91 -14.68 2.91
C ALA A 162 26.49 -15.25 3.10
N ILE A 163 25.52 -14.77 2.32
CA ILE A 163 24.15 -15.32 2.30
C ILE A 163 24.18 -16.80 1.89
N LYS A 164 24.90 -17.13 0.82
CA LYS A 164 25.04 -18.52 0.36
C LYS A 164 25.67 -19.42 1.41
N GLN A 165 26.65 -18.93 2.14
CA GLN A 165 27.27 -19.67 3.23
C GLN A 165 26.27 -19.99 4.35
N TYR A 166 25.40 -19.03 4.73
CA TYR A 166 24.30 -19.31 5.65
C TYR A 166 23.27 -20.31 5.10
N GLN A 167 23.01 -20.29 3.80
CA GLN A 167 22.02 -21.15 3.17
C GLN A 167 22.51 -22.60 2.98
N ASP A 168 23.78 -22.78 2.64
CA ASP A 168 24.35 -24.08 2.27
C ASP A 168 25.14 -24.73 3.44
N ASP A 169 25.86 -23.92 4.26
CA ASP A 169 26.84 -24.44 5.22
C ASP A 169 26.41 -24.24 6.69
N ARG A 170 25.30 -23.53 6.96
CA ARG A 170 24.78 -23.24 8.31
C ARG A 170 23.38 -23.83 8.51
N PRO A 171 23.26 -25.15 8.71
CA PRO A 171 21.97 -25.81 8.80
C PRO A 171 21.25 -25.44 10.10
N ALA A 172 19.93 -25.23 10.03
CA ALA A 172 19.09 -24.96 11.19
C ALA A 172 18.99 -26.13 12.20
N THR A 173 19.55 -27.29 11.84
CA THR A 173 19.73 -28.44 12.75
C THR A 173 20.91 -28.26 13.71
N ASP A 174 21.88 -27.40 13.35
CA ASP A 174 22.90 -26.98 14.30
C ASP A 174 22.29 -26.13 15.41
N PRO A 175 22.55 -26.43 16.68
CA PRO A 175 21.92 -25.72 17.81
C PRO A 175 22.10 -24.20 17.80
N LEU A 176 23.21 -23.68 17.29
CA LEU A 176 23.44 -22.22 17.19
C LEU A 176 22.52 -21.54 16.17
N PHE A 177 22.19 -22.22 15.08
CA PHE A 177 21.37 -21.72 14.00
C PHE A 177 19.91 -22.16 14.11
N ALA A 178 19.58 -22.91 15.17
CA ALA A 178 18.21 -23.30 15.44
C ALA A 178 17.29 -22.06 15.59
N PRO A 179 16.03 -22.14 15.16
CA PRO A 179 15.11 -21.00 15.22
C PRO A 179 15.06 -20.34 16.60
N ARG A 180 15.24 -19.02 16.64
CA ARG A 180 15.19 -18.18 17.86
C ARG A 180 16.34 -18.40 18.84
N ARG A 181 17.38 -19.17 18.49
CA ARG A 181 18.58 -19.34 19.33
C ARG A 181 19.42 -18.07 19.36
N CYS A 182 19.60 -17.45 18.21
CA CYS A 182 20.09 -16.07 18.05
C CYS A 182 18.94 -15.14 17.70
N ALA A 183 19.12 -13.85 17.92
CA ALA A 183 18.12 -12.84 17.58
C ALA A 183 18.17 -12.48 16.08
N VAL A 184 19.38 -12.43 15.50
CA VAL A 184 19.60 -12.08 14.10
C VAL A 184 20.93 -12.67 13.57
N HIS A 185 20.96 -12.95 12.27
CA HIS A 185 22.11 -13.39 11.50
C HIS A 185 22.42 -12.33 10.43
N PHE A 186 23.63 -11.77 10.43
CA PHE A 186 24.07 -10.78 9.47
C PHE A 186 25.02 -11.39 8.43
N ALA A 187 24.76 -11.11 7.16
CA ALA A 187 25.68 -11.27 6.05
C ALA A 187 26.21 -9.87 5.70
N VAL A 188 27.52 -9.68 5.71
CA VAL A 188 28.15 -8.36 5.61
C VAL A 188 29.32 -8.40 4.63
N ASP A 189 29.40 -7.38 3.78
CA ASP A 189 30.62 -7.05 3.07
C ASP A 189 31.01 -5.57 3.32
N ASP A 190 31.98 -5.06 2.61
CA ASP A 190 32.42 -3.67 2.74
C ASP A 190 31.41 -2.65 2.18
N GLU A 191 30.40 -3.08 1.39
CA GLU A 191 29.41 -2.21 0.78
C GLU A 191 27.99 -2.41 1.34
N GLN A 192 27.61 -3.65 1.68
CA GLN A 192 26.23 -4.00 2.01
C GLN A 192 26.09 -4.87 3.25
N ILE A 193 24.97 -4.73 3.93
CA ILE A 193 24.53 -5.56 5.05
C ILE A 193 23.17 -6.17 4.74
N MET A 194 23.08 -7.49 4.93
CA MET A 194 21.82 -8.22 4.85
C MET A 194 21.58 -8.94 6.17
N MET A 195 20.34 -9.04 6.62
CA MET A 195 19.98 -9.68 7.88
C MET A 195 18.92 -10.76 7.71
N CYS A 196 18.97 -11.79 8.52
CA CYS A 196 17.99 -12.85 8.61
C CYS A 196 17.71 -13.18 10.08
N SER A 197 16.44 -13.27 10.49
CA SER A 197 16.08 -13.65 11.86
C SER A 197 15.74 -15.13 12.02
N GLU A 198 15.62 -15.90 10.92
CA GLU A 198 15.32 -17.32 10.94
C GLU A 198 15.95 -18.02 9.72
N LEU A 199 16.94 -18.87 9.97
CA LEU A 199 17.57 -19.66 8.91
C LEU A 199 16.72 -20.89 8.56
N LYS A 200 16.59 -21.16 7.23
CA LYS A 200 15.80 -22.26 6.64
C LYS A 200 16.54 -22.93 5.47
N GLY A 201 17.88 -22.99 5.55
CA GLY A 201 18.68 -23.43 4.41
C GLY A 201 18.45 -22.51 3.20
N LYS A 202 18.21 -23.07 2.03
CA LYS A 202 17.98 -22.31 0.79
C LYS A 202 16.74 -21.39 0.81
N ASP A 203 15.79 -21.65 1.70
CA ASP A 203 14.61 -20.82 1.89
C ASP A 203 14.83 -19.69 2.93
N SER A 204 16.05 -19.50 3.43
CA SER A 204 16.42 -18.39 4.31
C SER A 204 16.25 -17.06 3.59
N TRP A 205 15.47 -16.16 4.19
CA TRP A 205 15.16 -14.86 3.57
C TRP A 205 15.96 -13.75 4.25
N PHE A 206 16.95 -13.26 3.53
CA PHE A 206 17.78 -12.14 3.96
C PHE A 206 17.17 -10.82 3.51
N LEU A 207 17.04 -9.89 4.45
CA LEU A 207 16.51 -8.55 4.25
C LEU A 207 17.63 -7.51 4.30
N PRO A 208 17.57 -6.43 3.52
CA PRO A 208 18.58 -5.38 3.56
C PRO A 208 18.56 -4.65 4.90
N PHE A 209 19.77 -4.29 5.37
CA PHE A 209 19.99 -3.48 6.58
C PHE A 209 20.89 -2.28 6.24
N ASN A 210 20.58 -1.57 5.15
CA ASN A 210 21.37 -0.48 4.60
C ASN A 210 20.73 0.88 4.87
N LYS A 211 21.57 1.95 4.92
CA LYS A 211 21.15 3.33 5.16
C LYS A 211 20.37 3.91 4.00
N GLY A 212 20.66 3.51 2.77
CA GLY A 212 20.20 4.13 1.55
C GLY A 212 21.09 5.29 1.11
N VAL A 213 21.09 5.58 -0.20
CA VAL A 213 21.84 6.71 -0.81
C VAL A 213 20.96 7.40 -1.84
N ASN A 214 20.78 8.70 -1.71
CA ASN A 214 19.98 9.51 -2.67
C ASN A 214 18.60 8.92 -2.98
N GLY A 215 17.91 8.40 -1.94
CA GLY A 215 16.63 7.74 -2.08
C GLY A 215 16.68 6.37 -2.77
N GLY A 216 17.86 5.79 -2.99
CA GLY A 216 18.08 4.45 -3.51
C GLY A 216 18.75 3.52 -2.50
N ALA A 217 19.04 2.29 -2.95
CA ALA A 217 19.74 1.29 -2.14
C ALA A 217 21.22 1.65 -1.88
N GLY A 218 21.85 0.90 -0.96
CA GLY A 218 23.26 1.02 -0.65
C GLY A 218 23.53 1.82 0.62
N ASN A 219 24.78 2.23 0.78
CA ASN A 219 25.26 2.97 1.94
C ASN A 219 26.05 4.21 1.51
N PRO A 220 26.00 5.32 2.27
CA PRO A 220 26.73 6.56 1.96
C PRO A 220 28.24 6.28 1.89
N TRP A 221 28.90 6.99 0.97
CA TRP A 221 30.34 6.92 0.84
C TRP A 221 31.03 7.34 2.14
N ARG A 222 32.15 6.65 2.49
CA ARG A 222 32.98 6.92 3.66
C ARG A 222 34.46 6.91 3.27
N GLU A 223 35.28 7.72 3.94
CA GLU A 223 36.72 7.81 3.68
C GLU A 223 37.44 6.48 3.91
N SER A 224 36.97 5.69 4.87
CA SER A 224 37.47 4.34 5.15
C SER A 224 37.28 3.36 3.99
N LYS A 225 36.41 3.67 3.03
CA LYS A 225 35.93 2.77 1.97
C LYS A 225 35.21 1.51 2.47
N ILE A 226 34.85 1.48 3.74
CA ILE A 226 34.00 0.44 4.34
C ILE A 226 32.66 1.08 4.64
N LEU A 227 31.72 0.98 3.70
CA LEU A 227 30.43 1.67 3.79
C LEU A 227 29.54 1.08 4.90
N THR A 228 29.89 -0.13 5.36
CA THR A 228 29.15 -0.91 6.37
C THR A 228 29.65 -0.71 7.80
N GLU A 229 30.67 0.14 8.02
CA GLU A 229 31.25 0.34 9.37
C GLU A 229 30.26 0.90 10.41
N TYR A 230 29.13 1.52 9.98
CA TYR A 230 28.08 1.95 10.90
C TYR A 230 27.47 0.78 11.70
N LEU A 231 27.57 -0.46 11.21
CA LEU A 231 27.09 -1.62 11.94
C LEU A 231 27.77 -1.72 13.31
N TRP A 232 29.08 -1.62 13.38
CA TRP A 232 29.83 -1.70 14.64
C TRP A 232 30.09 -0.35 15.30
N GLN A 233 30.03 0.74 14.54
CA GLN A 233 30.23 2.08 15.10
C GLN A 233 28.97 2.66 15.73
N GLU A 234 27.78 2.34 15.19
CA GLU A 234 26.52 2.96 15.58
C GLU A 234 25.51 1.92 16.12
N VAL A 235 25.31 0.80 15.39
CA VAL A 235 24.25 -0.18 15.70
C VAL A 235 24.64 -1.15 16.82
N LEU A 236 25.89 -1.60 16.85
CA LEU A 236 26.41 -2.58 17.80
C LEU A 236 27.19 -1.95 18.94
N THR A 237 27.01 -0.65 19.25
CA THR A 237 27.41 -0.12 20.55
C THR A 237 26.60 -0.81 21.66
N LYS A 238 27.12 -0.89 22.89
CA LYS A 238 26.43 -1.56 24.00
C LYS A 238 25.03 -1.04 24.21
N ASP A 239 24.89 0.28 24.28
CA ASP A 239 23.61 0.94 24.52
C ASP A 239 22.66 0.76 23.33
N SER A 240 23.14 0.86 22.10
CA SER A 240 22.32 0.65 20.92
C SER A 240 21.81 -0.79 20.81
N LEU A 241 22.69 -1.79 21.09
CA LEU A 241 22.26 -3.19 21.07
C LEU A 241 21.29 -3.52 22.22
N ALA A 242 21.53 -2.94 23.39
CA ALA A 242 20.63 -3.05 24.53
C ALA A 242 19.24 -2.45 24.22
N ASP A 243 19.20 -1.25 23.66
CA ASP A 243 17.98 -0.60 23.19
C ASP A 243 17.24 -1.45 22.15
N ILE A 244 17.94 -2.01 21.16
CA ILE A 244 17.31 -2.88 20.13
C ILE A 244 16.71 -4.13 20.79
N LEU A 245 17.41 -4.76 21.71
CA LEU A 245 16.89 -5.93 22.41
C LEU A 245 15.71 -5.61 23.32
N GLU A 246 15.67 -4.46 23.94
CA GLU A 246 14.61 -4.08 24.85
C GLU A 246 13.37 -3.55 24.10
N ASN A 247 13.57 -2.67 23.13
CA ASN A 247 12.51 -1.86 22.56
C ASN A 247 12.07 -2.26 21.15
N TYR A 248 12.85 -3.07 20.42
CA TYR A 248 12.55 -3.43 19.02
C TYR A 248 12.46 -4.93 18.79
N ALA A 249 13.48 -5.72 19.18
CA ALA A 249 13.47 -7.15 18.91
C ALA A 249 12.35 -7.85 19.68
N GLN A 250 11.48 -8.58 18.98
CA GLN A 250 10.33 -9.22 19.60
C GLN A 250 10.02 -10.59 19.02
N VAL A 251 9.38 -11.46 19.80
CA VAL A 251 8.87 -12.75 19.33
C VAL A 251 7.38 -12.62 19.08
N ILE A 252 6.99 -12.76 17.84
CA ILE A 252 5.58 -12.80 17.44
C ILE A 252 5.12 -14.23 17.19
N GLU A 253 3.82 -14.46 17.37
CA GLU A 253 3.15 -15.72 17.07
C GLU A 253 2.32 -15.55 15.79
N LYS A 254 2.55 -16.40 14.79
CA LYS A 254 1.80 -16.39 13.52
C LYS A 254 1.20 -17.77 13.27
N GLU A 255 -0.11 -17.81 12.97
CA GLU A 255 -0.75 -19.04 12.51
C GLU A 255 -0.17 -19.43 11.14
N GLU A 256 0.29 -20.66 11.01
CA GLU A 256 0.75 -21.24 9.74
C GLU A 256 -0.08 -22.47 9.39
N GLU A 257 -0.39 -22.60 8.11
CA GLU A 257 -1.18 -23.74 7.61
C GLU A 257 -0.48 -25.06 7.86
N GLY A 258 -1.26 -26.05 8.32
CA GLY A 258 -0.74 -27.40 8.62
C GLY A 258 -0.02 -27.53 9.95
N LYS A 259 0.15 -26.44 10.71
CA LYS A 259 0.74 -26.49 12.06
C LYS A 259 -0.33 -26.37 13.15
N PRO A 260 -0.37 -27.27 14.14
CA PRO A 260 -1.40 -27.29 15.19
C PRO A 260 -1.26 -26.13 16.18
N LYS A 261 -0.13 -25.42 16.18
CA LYS A 261 0.16 -24.28 17.05
C LYS A 261 0.76 -23.13 16.25
N PRO A 262 0.51 -21.87 16.66
CA PRO A 262 1.15 -20.72 16.05
C PRO A 262 2.69 -20.85 16.07
N VAL A 263 3.33 -20.47 14.98
CA VAL A 263 4.78 -20.45 14.87
C VAL A 263 5.32 -19.18 15.46
N LYS A 264 6.29 -19.31 16.35
CA LYS A 264 6.99 -18.18 16.96
C LYS A 264 8.14 -17.74 16.04
N ARG A 265 8.19 -16.44 15.73
CA ARG A 265 9.28 -15.83 14.93
C ARG A 265 9.84 -14.62 15.63
N VAL A 266 11.15 -14.40 15.50
CA VAL A 266 11.80 -13.18 15.95
C VAL A 266 11.65 -12.12 14.87
N ILE A 267 11.22 -10.92 15.25
CA ILE A 267 11.31 -9.72 14.43
C ILE A 267 12.49 -8.91 14.93
N TRP A 268 13.37 -8.52 14.01
CA TRP A 268 14.45 -7.58 14.21
C TRP A 268 14.18 -6.33 13.36
N PRO A 269 14.43 -5.10 13.85
CA PRO A 269 14.16 -3.90 13.08
C PRO A 269 15.07 -3.83 11.85
N ARG A 270 14.55 -3.32 10.74
CA ARG A 270 15.36 -2.92 9.59
C ARG A 270 15.98 -1.55 9.86
N TYR A 271 17.06 -1.22 9.14
CA TYR A 271 17.78 0.02 9.39
C TYR A 271 16.86 1.25 9.33
N HIS A 272 16.08 1.43 8.26
CA HIS A 272 15.19 2.58 8.12
C HIS A 272 14.13 2.69 9.23
N GLN A 273 13.67 1.56 9.78
CA GLN A 273 12.72 1.55 10.89
C GLN A 273 13.38 1.99 12.20
N LEU A 274 14.59 1.48 12.46
CA LEU A 274 15.40 1.84 13.62
C LEU A 274 15.77 3.33 13.59
N ASP A 275 16.27 3.80 12.45
CA ASP A 275 16.66 5.20 12.23
C ASP A 275 15.46 6.16 12.38
N CYS A 276 14.33 5.81 11.76
CA CYS A 276 13.10 6.60 11.85
C CYS A 276 12.63 6.78 13.30
N VAL A 277 12.49 5.68 14.05
CA VAL A 277 12.00 5.75 15.44
C VAL A 277 12.97 6.53 16.32
N ARG A 278 14.27 6.29 16.20
CA ARG A 278 15.31 6.99 16.97
C ARG A 278 15.33 8.50 16.70
N LYS A 279 15.24 8.89 15.44
CA LYS A 279 15.16 10.32 15.06
C LYS A 279 13.90 10.98 15.61
N LEU A 280 12.74 10.32 15.50
CA LEU A 280 11.49 10.86 16.03
C LEU A 280 11.53 10.99 17.56
N LEU A 281 12.09 10.04 18.28
CA LEU A 281 12.24 10.12 19.74
C LEU A 281 13.20 11.24 20.15
N PHE A 282 14.31 11.38 19.42
CA PHE A 282 15.27 12.46 19.63
C PHE A 282 14.62 13.83 19.44
N GLU A 283 13.92 14.07 18.33
CA GLU A 283 13.23 15.32 18.06
C GLU A 283 12.10 15.59 19.06
N THR A 284 11.39 14.56 19.47
CA THR A 284 10.32 14.68 20.49
C THR A 284 10.88 15.10 21.85
N ARG A 285 12.09 14.65 22.20
CA ARG A 285 12.77 15.05 23.44
C ARG A 285 13.36 16.45 23.34
N SER A 286 13.93 16.79 22.18
CA SER A 286 14.69 18.02 22.00
C SER A 286 13.86 19.28 21.74
N ASN A 287 12.57 19.10 21.42
CA ASN A 287 11.68 20.20 21.03
C ASN A 287 10.42 20.25 21.90
N PRO A 288 9.83 21.44 22.13
CA PRO A 288 8.57 21.57 22.83
C PRO A 288 7.46 20.75 22.17
N ILE A 289 6.45 20.34 22.96
CA ILE A 289 5.25 19.68 22.44
C ILE A 289 4.54 20.57 21.40
N GLY A 290 3.82 19.96 20.45
CA GLY A 290 3.17 20.65 19.33
C GLY A 290 3.84 20.39 17.97
N GLN A 291 4.81 19.46 17.93
CA GLN A 291 5.55 19.12 16.72
C GLN A 291 4.74 18.27 15.74
N ARG A 292 5.14 18.34 14.47
CA ARG A 292 4.50 17.61 13.36
C ARG A 292 5.56 16.92 12.53
N PHE A 293 5.37 15.64 12.29
CA PHE A 293 6.33 14.82 11.56
C PHE A 293 5.62 14.04 10.46
N LEU A 294 6.09 14.17 9.22
CA LEU A 294 5.66 13.36 8.09
C LEU A 294 6.68 12.26 7.80
N ILE A 295 6.23 11.02 7.81
CA ILE A 295 7.07 9.86 7.53
C ILE A 295 6.60 9.22 6.21
N GLN A 296 7.40 9.39 5.15
CA GLN A 296 7.13 8.79 3.84
C GLN A 296 7.84 7.45 3.73
N HIS A 297 7.14 6.38 4.03
CA HIS A 297 7.64 5.01 3.85
C HIS A 297 6.82 4.27 2.80
N SER A 298 7.48 3.64 1.84
CA SER A 298 6.82 2.94 0.73
C SER A 298 5.80 1.90 1.20
N ALA A 299 4.83 1.60 0.34
CA ALA A 299 3.86 0.56 0.62
C ALA A 299 4.57 -0.79 0.80
N GLY A 300 4.31 -1.49 1.93
CA GLY A 300 4.96 -2.76 2.23
C GLY A 300 6.25 -2.66 3.02
N SER A 301 6.74 -1.46 3.34
CA SER A 301 7.99 -1.24 4.10
C SER A 301 7.97 -1.71 5.56
N GLY A 302 6.82 -2.13 6.07
CA GLY A 302 6.65 -2.54 7.48
C GLY A 302 6.30 -1.39 8.42
N LYS A 303 5.60 -0.36 7.95
CA LYS A 303 5.13 0.81 8.74
C LYS A 303 4.46 0.43 10.05
N SER A 304 3.64 -0.62 10.06
CA SER A 304 2.95 -1.08 11.28
C SER A 304 3.89 -1.43 12.43
N ASN A 305 5.07 -2.01 12.13
CA ASN A 305 6.08 -2.28 13.15
C ASN A 305 6.73 -0.98 13.63
N THR A 306 7.06 -0.06 12.72
CA THR A 306 7.62 1.26 13.06
C THR A 306 6.66 2.02 13.99
N ILE A 307 5.37 2.05 13.65
CA ILE A 307 4.30 2.66 14.47
C ILE A 307 4.23 2.00 15.86
N THR A 308 4.28 0.67 15.91
CA THR A 308 4.25 -0.07 17.17
C THR A 308 5.43 0.30 18.06
N TRP A 309 6.65 0.29 17.53
CA TRP A 309 7.85 0.65 18.28
C TRP A 309 7.87 2.11 18.72
N LEU A 310 7.42 3.01 17.86
CA LEU A 310 7.29 4.42 18.21
C LEU A 310 6.26 4.63 19.32
N ALA A 311 5.07 4.07 19.20
CA ALA A 311 4.01 4.18 20.22
C ALA A 311 4.46 3.65 21.59
N TYR A 312 5.15 2.51 21.58
CA TYR A 312 5.68 1.90 22.80
C TYR A 312 6.72 2.79 23.49
N GLN A 313 7.65 3.37 22.74
CA GLN A 313 8.76 4.15 23.30
C GLN A 313 8.35 5.58 23.67
N LEU A 314 7.41 6.21 22.96
CA LEU A 314 6.86 7.52 23.32
C LEU A 314 6.21 7.52 24.70
N VAL A 315 5.55 6.45 25.10
CA VAL A 315 4.90 6.31 26.43
C VAL A 315 5.91 6.32 27.58
N THR A 316 7.13 5.88 27.31
CA THR A 316 8.20 5.77 28.31
C THR A 316 9.25 6.85 28.15
N LEU A 317 9.03 7.82 27.25
CA LEU A 317 9.95 8.92 27.02
C LEU A 317 9.83 9.96 28.11
N VAL A 318 10.93 10.20 28.82
CA VAL A 318 11.02 11.08 29.99
C VAL A 318 12.04 12.18 29.75
N GLU A 319 11.78 13.35 30.26
CA GLU A 319 12.71 14.48 30.37
C GLU A 319 12.51 15.13 31.74
N ASP A 320 13.60 15.46 32.43
CA ASP A 320 13.58 16.07 33.77
C ASP A 320 12.63 15.36 34.78
N ASP A 321 12.62 14.03 34.77
CA ASP A 321 11.79 13.17 35.62
C ASP A 321 10.27 13.19 35.30
N GLU A 322 9.83 13.87 34.24
CA GLU A 322 8.43 13.90 33.81
C GLU A 322 8.24 13.20 32.45
N ASN A 323 7.10 12.58 32.26
CA ASN A 323 6.75 12.03 30.95
C ASN A 323 6.50 13.18 29.96
N ILE A 324 7.19 13.19 28.82
CA ILE A 324 6.94 14.17 27.76
C ILE A 324 5.53 14.01 27.21
N VAL A 325 5.06 12.75 27.11
CA VAL A 325 3.75 12.40 26.58
C VAL A 325 2.97 11.59 27.61
N ASP A 326 1.78 12.04 27.96
CA ASP A 326 0.91 11.35 28.91
C ASP A 326 0.20 10.14 28.29
N SER A 327 -0.20 10.27 27.03
CA SER A 327 -0.92 9.21 26.30
C SER A 327 -0.58 9.26 24.79
N VAL A 328 -0.43 8.08 24.20
CA VAL A 328 -0.23 7.89 22.76
C VAL A 328 -1.51 7.36 22.14
N ILE A 329 -2.00 8.03 21.10
CA ILE A 329 -3.20 7.64 20.37
C ILE A 329 -2.79 7.18 18.97
N VAL A 330 -3.03 5.90 18.67
CA VAL A 330 -2.78 5.34 17.34
C VAL A 330 -4.08 5.32 16.55
N VAL A 331 -4.13 6.11 15.50
CA VAL A 331 -5.29 6.24 14.61
C VAL A 331 -5.01 5.43 13.36
N THR A 332 -5.88 4.44 13.11
CA THR A 332 -5.77 3.58 11.94
C THR A 332 -7.05 3.63 11.11
N ASP A 333 -6.92 3.29 9.83
CA ASP A 333 -8.07 3.19 8.94
C ASP A 333 -8.82 1.85 9.07
N ARG A 334 -8.20 0.80 9.66
CA ARG A 334 -8.69 -0.58 9.55
C ARG A 334 -8.65 -1.39 10.82
N VAL A 335 -9.74 -2.12 11.04
CA VAL A 335 -9.89 -3.10 12.12
C VAL A 335 -8.82 -4.21 12.08
N ASN A 336 -8.38 -4.65 10.91
CA ASN A 336 -7.36 -5.71 10.80
C ASN A 336 -5.95 -5.22 11.14
N LEU A 337 -5.61 -4.00 10.76
CA LEU A 337 -4.34 -3.38 11.13
C LEU A 337 -4.28 -3.11 12.63
N ASP A 338 -5.40 -2.71 13.21
CA ASP A 338 -5.58 -2.59 14.65
C ASP A 338 -5.21 -3.89 15.38
N LYS A 339 -5.70 -5.04 14.89
CA LYS A 339 -5.36 -6.35 15.47
C LYS A 339 -3.87 -6.64 15.39
N GLN A 340 -3.23 -6.28 14.27
CA GLN A 340 -1.80 -6.49 14.10
C GLN A 340 -0.98 -5.62 15.05
N ILE A 341 -1.27 -4.31 15.13
CA ILE A 341 -0.61 -3.38 16.05
C ILE A 341 -0.85 -3.83 17.50
N ARG A 342 -2.08 -4.18 17.85
CA ARG A 342 -2.43 -4.72 19.18
C ARG A 342 -1.65 -5.96 19.53
N ASN A 343 -1.55 -6.94 18.62
CA ASN A 343 -0.80 -8.17 18.86
C ASN A 343 0.70 -7.88 19.03
N ASN A 344 1.23 -6.95 18.25
CA ASN A 344 2.62 -6.53 18.34
C ASN A 344 2.90 -5.81 19.66
N ILE A 345 2.04 -4.88 20.08
CA ILE A 345 2.18 -4.20 21.39
C ILE A 345 2.03 -5.19 22.55
N ASN A 346 1.09 -6.11 22.49
CA ASN A 346 0.91 -7.14 23.51
C ASN A 346 2.09 -8.11 23.61
N ALA A 347 2.90 -8.26 22.54
CA ALA A 347 4.12 -9.05 22.58
C ALA A 347 5.19 -8.46 23.51
N PHE A 348 5.15 -7.16 23.77
CA PHE A 348 5.96 -6.46 24.80
C PHE A 348 5.38 -6.60 26.21
N LYS A 349 4.82 -7.67 26.61
CA LYS A 349 4.08 -8.07 27.83
C LYS A 349 4.18 -7.24 29.14
N ARG A 350 5.04 -6.22 29.19
CA ARG A 350 5.13 -5.30 30.34
C ARG A 350 3.96 -4.30 30.41
N LEU A 351 3.19 -4.15 29.31
CA LEU A 351 2.21 -3.08 29.15
C LEU A 351 0.76 -3.55 28.95
N ALA A 352 0.42 -4.81 29.18
CA ALA A 352 -0.92 -5.34 28.90
C ALA A 352 -2.07 -4.55 29.58
N ASN A 353 -1.79 -3.87 30.69
CA ASN A 353 -2.79 -3.08 31.43
C ASN A 353 -2.87 -1.61 31.01
N ILE A 354 -1.95 -1.12 30.18
CA ILE A 354 -1.89 0.30 29.80
C ILE A 354 -2.39 0.54 28.38
N VAL A 355 -2.72 -0.52 27.63
CA VAL A 355 -3.31 -0.44 26.29
C VAL A 355 -4.82 -0.52 26.39
N ALA A 356 -5.52 0.42 25.78
CA ALA A 356 -6.96 0.38 25.60
C ALA A 356 -7.31 0.28 24.12
N TRP A 357 -8.38 -0.43 23.87
CA TRP A 357 -9.04 -0.50 22.56
C TRP A 357 -10.37 0.24 22.67
N ALA A 358 -10.53 1.26 21.84
CA ALA A 358 -11.75 2.05 21.81
C ALA A 358 -12.60 1.64 20.60
N GLU A 359 -13.62 0.80 20.86
CA GLU A 359 -14.56 0.36 19.82
C GLU A 359 -15.66 1.38 19.55
N ASP A 360 -15.94 2.25 20.49
CA ASP A 360 -16.93 3.33 20.40
C ASP A 360 -16.42 4.62 21.08
N SER A 361 -17.19 5.70 20.96
CA SER A 361 -16.83 7.00 21.54
C SER A 361 -16.86 7.00 23.06
N ALA A 362 -17.67 6.15 23.67
CA ALA A 362 -17.77 6.05 25.12
C ALA A 362 -16.53 5.35 25.71
N SER A 363 -16.13 4.23 25.12
CA SER A 363 -14.91 3.51 25.52
C SER A 363 -13.64 4.33 25.28
N LEU A 364 -13.65 5.18 24.23
CA LEU A 364 -12.57 6.11 23.96
C LEU A 364 -12.45 7.17 25.07
N LYS A 365 -13.57 7.78 25.47
CA LYS A 365 -13.62 8.75 26.55
C LYS A 365 -13.16 8.15 27.89
N GLU A 366 -13.64 6.95 28.18
CA GLU A 366 -13.24 6.22 29.40
C GLU A 366 -11.74 5.92 29.39
N ALA A 367 -11.18 5.50 28.26
CA ALA A 367 -9.75 5.23 28.13
C ALA A 367 -8.90 6.49 28.33
N LEU A 368 -9.30 7.62 27.75
CA LEU A 368 -8.62 8.91 27.88
C LEU A 368 -8.69 9.42 29.34
N GLN A 369 -9.88 9.43 29.93
CA GLN A 369 -10.08 9.88 31.34
C GLN A 369 -9.46 8.92 32.36
N GLY A 370 -9.42 7.62 32.04
CA GLY A 370 -8.78 6.58 32.83
C GLY A 370 -7.25 6.54 32.74
N GLY A 371 -6.62 7.48 32.02
CA GLY A 371 -5.17 7.61 31.91
C GLY A 371 -4.49 6.43 31.22
N LYS A 372 -5.17 5.77 30.27
CA LYS A 372 -4.55 4.71 29.46
C LYS A 372 -3.42 5.30 28.64
N LYS A 373 -2.26 4.65 28.68
CA LYS A 373 -1.02 5.15 28.06
C LYS A 373 -0.99 4.98 26.54
N ILE A 374 -1.58 3.90 26.01
CA ILE A 374 -1.70 3.68 24.56
C ILE A 374 -3.17 3.40 24.24
N ILE A 375 -3.72 4.18 23.33
CA ILE A 375 -5.11 4.03 22.88
C ILE A 375 -5.08 3.79 21.36
N ILE A 376 -5.69 2.70 20.91
CA ILE A 376 -5.79 2.38 19.49
C ILE A 376 -7.24 2.61 19.07
N THR A 377 -7.44 3.37 17.99
CA THR A 377 -8.77 3.72 17.51
C THR A 377 -8.80 3.87 15.99
N THR A 378 -10.00 3.91 15.43
CA THR A 378 -10.20 4.15 14.01
C THR A 378 -10.39 5.64 13.71
N ILE A 379 -10.11 6.03 12.47
CA ILE A 379 -10.14 7.42 12.02
C ILE A 379 -11.52 8.09 12.23
N HIS A 380 -12.61 7.33 12.11
CA HIS A 380 -13.97 7.85 12.31
C HIS A 380 -14.24 8.41 13.71
N LYS A 381 -13.41 8.06 14.70
CA LYS A 381 -13.54 8.54 16.10
C LYS A 381 -12.58 9.68 16.41
N PHE A 382 -11.76 10.07 15.45
CA PHE A 382 -10.70 11.06 15.65
C PHE A 382 -11.25 12.45 16.03
N GLN A 383 -12.38 12.86 15.44
CA GLN A 383 -13.04 14.13 15.82
C GLN A 383 -13.39 14.18 17.30
N PHE A 384 -13.93 13.09 17.80
CA PHE A 384 -14.28 12.98 19.23
C PHE A 384 -13.05 13.06 20.14
N ILE A 385 -11.90 12.54 19.68
CA ILE A 385 -10.61 12.65 20.40
C ILE A 385 -10.22 14.12 20.54
N LEU A 386 -10.20 14.86 19.45
CA LEU A 386 -9.81 16.26 19.44
C LEU A 386 -10.72 17.12 20.32
N ASP A 387 -12.04 16.82 20.30
CA ASP A 387 -13.02 17.48 21.15
C ASP A 387 -12.77 17.24 22.63
N THR A 388 -12.40 16.01 22.97
CA THR A 388 -12.14 15.65 24.36
C THR A 388 -10.79 16.23 24.85
N ILE A 389 -9.76 16.19 24.01
CA ILE A 389 -8.43 16.75 24.34
C ILE A 389 -8.49 18.28 24.50
N GLY A 390 -9.15 18.98 23.59
CA GLY A 390 -9.25 20.44 23.63
C GLY A 390 -10.13 20.97 24.79
N GLY A 391 -10.98 20.13 25.37
CA GLY A 391 -11.88 20.50 26.46
C GLY A 391 -11.33 20.14 27.84
N SER A 392 -11.60 18.93 28.32
CA SER A 392 -11.34 18.50 29.70
C SER A 392 -9.90 18.06 29.99
N LEU A 393 -9.07 17.82 28.96
CA LEU A 393 -7.72 17.26 29.05
C LEU A 393 -6.61 18.23 28.56
N GLY A 394 -6.89 19.52 28.53
CA GLY A 394 -5.95 20.54 28.04
C GLY A 394 -4.61 20.65 28.79
N ASN A 395 -4.50 20.07 29.98
CA ASN A 395 -3.27 20.04 30.77
C ASN A 395 -2.43 18.77 30.56
N MET A 396 -2.84 17.86 29.68
CA MET A 396 -2.12 16.62 29.36
C MET A 396 -1.48 16.75 27.97
N ASN A 397 -0.33 16.12 27.82
CA ASN A 397 0.39 16.04 26.55
C ASN A 397 0.07 14.75 25.80
N PHE A 398 -0.18 14.85 24.52
CA PHE A 398 -0.54 13.70 23.69
C PHE A 398 0.41 13.52 22.51
N ALA A 399 0.58 12.28 22.10
CA ALA A 399 1.15 11.91 20.80
C ALA A 399 0.08 11.21 19.94
N ILE A 400 -0.16 11.72 18.75
CA ILE A 400 -1.10 11.13 17.81
C ILE A 400 -0.32 10.56 16.63
N ILE A 401 -0.39 9.24 16.47
CA ILE A 401 0.23 8.53 15.35
C ILE A 401 -0.88 8.17 14.36
N ILE A 402 -0.76 8.68 13.14
CA ILE A 402 -1.75 8.48 12.07
C ILE A 402 -1.16 7.51 11.05
N ASP A 403 -1.80 6.36 10.85
CA ASP A 403 -1.42 5.43 9.80
C ASP A 403 -2.33 5.57 8.59
N GLU A 404 -1.74 5.37 7.41
CA GLU A 404 -2.29 5.54 6.06
C GLU A 404 -3.77 5.99 5.99
N ALA A 405 -3.97 7.28 5.94
CA ALA A 405 -5.28 7.91 5.96
C ALA A 405 -6.04 7.84 4.62
N HIS A 406 -5.70 6.95 3.73
CA HIS A 406 -6.22 7.01 2.38
C HIS A 406 -7.11 5.88 1.94
N SER A 407 -7.73 5.15 2.76
CA SER A 407 -8.70 4.19 2.29
C SER A 407 -10.11 4.50 2.74
N SER A 408 -10.85 5.11 1.86
CA SER A 408 -12.31 5.15 1.92
C SER A 408 -12.87 3.77 1.64
N GLN A 409 -13.18 2.99 2.66
CA GLN A 409 -14.04 1.82 2.42
C GLN A 409 -14.80 1.37 3.66
N ASN A 410 -15.83 2.11 4.02
CA ASN A 410 -16.98 1.54 4.69
C ASN A 410 -18.22 2.35 4.31
N GLY A 411 -18.80 2.01 3.16
CA GLY A 411 -20.05 2.61 2.69
C GLY A 411 -21.26 2.44 3.60
N ALA A 412 -21.14 1.69 4.70
CA ALA A 412 -22.19 1.57 5.70
C ALA A 412 -22.12 2.66 6.80
N MET A 413 -20.93 3.20 7.09
CA MET A 413 -20.77 4.25 8.12
C MET A 413 -20.93 5.68 7.58
N SER A 414 -20.76 5.91 6.29
CA SER A 414 -21.08 7.21 5.69
C SER A 414 -22.60 7.47 5.61
N ALA A 415 -23.42 6.43 5.67
CA ALA A 415 -24.87 6.58 5.68
C ALA A 415 -25.41 7.15 7.01
N ASP A 416 -24.87 6.71 8.16
CA ASP A 416 -25.33 7.16 9.47
C ASP A 416 -24.83 8.57 9.83
N MET A 417 -23.67 8.99 9.33
CA MET A 417 -23.18 10.36 9.46
C MET A 417 -23.84 11.33 8.49
N ASN A 418 -24.22 10.87 7.31
CA ASN A 418 -24.98 11.67 6.34
C ASN A 418 -26.42 11.98 6.77
N ILE A 419 -26.99 11.21 7.71
CA ILE A 419 -28.35 11.44 8.24
C ILE A 419 -28.40 12.67 9.17
N VAL A 420 -27.26 13.05 9.77
CA VAL A 420 -27.20 14.23 10.65
C VAL A 420 -26.82 15.52 9.90
N VAL A 421 -26.14 15.44 8.74
CA VAL A 421 -25.53 16.62 8.08
C VAL A 421 -25.95 16.84 6.65
N SER A 422 -26.55 15.88 5.94
CA SER A 422 -27.04 16.14 4.56
C SER A 422 -28.17 15.22 4.16
N GLY A 423 -29.33 15.82 3.86
CA GLY A 423 -30.26 15.17 2.95
C GLY A 423 -29.59 15.06 1.59
N ASN A 424 -29.48 13.84 1.10
CA ASN A 424 -29.15 13.42 -0.27
C ASN A 424 -28.07 14.21 -1.03
N SER A 425 -26.86 13.64 -1.10
CA SER A 425 -26.07 13.71 -2.33
C SER A 425 -25.38 12.38 -2.58
N GLU A 426 -25.87 11.66 -3.57
CA GLU A 426 -25.17 10.56 -4.20
C GLU A 426 -23.90 11.10 -4.87
N ASN A 427 -22.80 10.37 -4.68
CA ASN A 427 -21.57 10.42 -5.46
C ASN A 427 -20.63 11.64 -5.33
N GLU A 428 -19.87 11.67 -4.26
CA GLU A 428 -18.43 11.93 -4.32
C GLU A 428 -17.81 11.14 -3.16
N GLU A 429 -16.91 10.21 -3.46
CA GLU A 429 -16.06 9.54 -2.46
C GLU A 429 -15.21 10.63 -1.80
N GLU A 430 -15.63 11.12 -0.64
CA GLU A 430 -14.80 12.02 0.17
C GLU A 430 -13.58 11.22 0.60
N ASP A 431 -12.41 11.71 0.21
CA ASP A 431 -11.13 11.14 0.62
C ASP A 431 -10.99 11.28 2.15
N ILE A 432 -10.52 10.25 2.82
CA ILE A 432 -10.31 10.25 4.27
C ILE A 432 -9.34 11.35 4.71
N GLU A 433 -8.38 11.74 3.87
CA GLU A 433 -7.59 12.95 4.13
C GLU A 433 -8.46 14.21 4.25
N ASP A 434 -9.46 14.36 3.39
CA ASP A 434 -10.40 15.47 3.51
C ASP A 434 -11.25 15.35 4.78
N HIS A 435 -11.52 14.13 5.24
CA HIS A 435 -12.23 13.92 6.51
C HIS A 435 -11.33 14.22 7.72
N ILE A 436 -10.08 13.75 7.75
CA ILE A 436 -9.09 14.13 8.78
C ILE A 436 -8.89 15.64 8.80
N LEU A 437 -8.79 16.24 7.63
CA LEU A 437 -8.65 17.68 7.50
C LEU A 437 -9.88 18.41 8.01
N LYS A 438 -11.09 17.98 7.70
CA LYS A 438 -12.33 18.53 8.28
C LYS A 438 -12.35 18.44 9.80
N ILE A 439 -11.79 17.39 10.35
CA ILE A 439 -11.75 17.10 11.77
C ILE A 439 -10.67 17.90 12.49
N ILE A 440 -9.46 17.95 11.95
CA ILE A 440 -8.39 18.83 12.44
C ILE A 440 -8.79 20.30 12.28
N LYS A 441 -9.70 20.60 11.36
CA LYS A 441 -10.24 21.90 11.01
C LYS A 441 -11.14 22.57 12.03
N GLY A 442 -11.99 21.82 12.67
CA GLY A 442 -12.91 22.35 13.70
C GLY A 442 -12.16 22.89 14.91
N ARG A 443 -10.87 22.55 15.03
CA ARG A 443 -10.03 23.00 16.13
C ARG A 443 -8.59 23.06 15.65
N LYS A 444 -7.98 24.21 15.79
CA LYS A 444 -6.53 24.42 15.61
C LYS A 444 -5.79 23.20 16.16
N MET A 445 -4.81 22.68 15.44
CA MET A 445 -3.96 21.60 15.95
C MET A 445 -3.58 21.93 17.38
N ALA A 446 -3.96 21.06 18.30
CA ALA A 446 -3.85 21.34 19.72
C ALA A 446 -2.36 21.53 20.07
N PRO A 447 -1.98 22.61 20.77
CA PRO A 447 -0.58 22.90 21.07
C PRO A 447 0.06 21.89 22.02
N ASN A 448 -0.74 21.08 22.69
CA ASN A 448 -0.33 20.00 23.60
C ASN A 448 -0.28 18.62 22.91
N VAL A 449 -0.18 18.59 21.59
CA VAL A 449 -0.17 17.34 20.80
C VAL A 449 0.96 17.30 19.78
N ASN A 450 1.74 16.22 19.81
CA ASN A 450 2.66 15.88 18.74
C ASN A 450 1.98 14.95 17.72
N TYR A 451 2.15 15.23 16.42
CA TYR A 451 1.56 14.45 15.33
C TYR A 451 2.62 13.72 14.53
N TYR A 452 2.40 12.42 14.29
CA TYR A 452 3.28 11.55 13.53
C TYR A 452 2.46 10.90 12.40
N ALA A 453 2.56 11.46 11.20
CA ALA A 453 1.79 11.02 10.03
C ALA A 453 2.61 10.05 9.16
N PHE A 454 2.20 8.80 9.10
CA PHE A 454 2.82 7.76 8.27
C PHE A 454 2.04 7.58 6.97
N THR A 455 2.72 7.67 5.83
CA THR A 455 2.11 7.44 4.51
C THR A 455 3.11 6.90 3.51
N ALA A 456 2.64 6.22 2.47
CA ALA A 456 3.46 5.85 1.31
C ALA A 456 3.38 6.90 0.19
N THR A 457 2.27 7.65 0.16
CA THR A 457 1.92 8.57 -0.94
C THR A 457 1.39 9.88 -0.39
N PRO A 458 2.30 10.75 0.12
CA PRO A 458 1.89 12.05 0.67
C PRO A 458 1.28 12.92 -0.44
N LYS A 459 0.17 13.58 -0.13
CA LYS A 459 -0.46 14.58 -0.97
C LYS A 459 0.03 15.98 -0.58
N ASN A 460 -0.25 16.96 -1.43
CA ASN A 460 0.09 18.36 -1.17
C ASN A 460 -0.35 18.82 0.24
N LYS A 461 -1.62 18.59 0.61
CA LYS A 461 -2.14 18.91 1.95
C LYS A 461 -1.37 18.22 3.08
N THR A 462 -1.02 16.94 2.90
CA THR A 462 -0.29 16.16 3.91
C THR A 462 1.14 16.70 4.09
N LEU A 463 1.79 17.06 2.98
CA LEU A 463 3.11 17.69 2.99
C LEU A 463 3.08 19.04 3.70
N GLU A 464 2.12 19.90 3.37
CA GLU A 464 1.97 21.23 3.98
C GLU A 464 1.60 21.15 5.48
N MET A 465 0.84 20.14 5.91
CA MET A 465 0.43 19.97 7.30
C MET A 465 1.50 19.37 8.21
N PHE A 466 2.18 18.34 7.72
CA PHE A 466 3.05 17.50 8.54
C PHE A 466 4.51 17.49 8.08
N GLY A 467 4.80 18.01 6.88
CA GLY A 467 6.14 18.06 6.34
C GLY A 467 7.01 19.10 7.05
N THR A 468 8.31 18.88 6.98
CA THR A 468 9.32 19.83 7.48
C THR A 468 9.46 20.99 6.50
N PRO A 469 9.30 22.25 6.92
CA PRO A 469 9.43 23.40 6.03
C PRO A 469 10.88 23.57 5.56
N VAL A 470 11.03 23.88 4.26
CA VAL A 470 12.32 24.15 3.62
C VAL A 470 12.23 25.45 2.83
N GLN A 471 13.16 26.35 3.03
CA GLN A 471 13.23 27.60 2.28
C GLN A 471 13.88 27.37 0.91
N HIS A 472 13.19 27.74 -0.16
CA HIS A 472 13.74 27.74 -1.51
C HIS A 472 14.55 29.03 -1.78
N PRO A 473 15.47 28.99 -2.77
CA PRO A 473 16.27 30.16 -3.13
C PRO A 473 15.49 31.41 -3.59
N ASP A 474 14.25 31.19 -4.06
CA ASP A 474 13.29 32.22 -4.49
C ASP A 474 12.51 32.85 -3.33
N GLY A 475 12.75 32.39 -2.08
CA GLY A 475 12.09 32.85 -0.87
C GLY A 475 10.76 32.18 -0.57
N GLN A 476 10.34 31.22 -1.34
CA GLN A 476 9.15 30.44 -1.06
C GLN A 476 9.46 29.33 -0.05
N THR A 477 8.45 28.94 0.75
CA THR A 477 8.56 27.83 1.70
C THR A 477 7.94 26.58 1.07
N GLY A 478 8.77 25.58 0.84
CA GLY A 478 8.32 24.25 0.48
C GLY A 478 8.28 23.30 1.68
N HIS A 479 7.82 22.09 1.50
CA HIS A 479 7.75 21.09 2.55
C HIS A 479 8.26 19.73 2.07
N ILE A 480 9.05 19.06 2.92
CA ILE A 480 9.59 17.72 2.67
C ILE A 480 9.21 16.77 3.82
N PRO A 481 9.18 15.45 3.58
CA PRO A 481 9.05 14.47 4.67
C PRO A 481 10.22 14.59 5.66
N PHE A 482 9.92 14.38 6.95
CA PHE A 482 10.94 14.31 8.01
C PHE A 482 11.83 13.06 7.85
N HIS A 483 11.24 11.93 7.45
CA HIS A 483 11.96 10.68 7.21
C HIS A 483 11.40 9.96 5.99
N GLU A 484 12.31 9.44 5.15
CA GLU A 484 11.96 8.75 3.91
C GLU A 484 12.52 7.33 3.85
N TYR A 485 11.71 6.40 3.38
CA TYR A 485 12.11 5.13 2.82
C TYR A 485 11.36 4.95 1.51
N THR A 486 12.02 5.31 0.41
CA THR A 486 11.40 5.50 -0.88
C THR A 486 10.98 4.19 -1.54
N MET A 487 10.11 4.26 -2.54
CA MET A 487 9.75 3.10 -3.36
C MET A 487 10.97 2.61 -4.15
N LYS A 488 11.79 3.53 -4.69
CA LYS A 488 13.04 3.22 -5.37
C LYS A 488 13.95 2.38 -4.49
N GLN A 489 14.25 2.85 -3.28
CA GLN A 489 15.11 2.13 -2.34
C GLN A 489 14.55 0.74 -2.05
N ALA A 490 13.26 0.62 -1.79
CA ALA A 490 12.61 -0.64 -1.47
C ALA A 490 12.65 -1.65 -2.63
N ILE A 491 12.54 -1.19 -3.89
CA ILE A 491 12.67 -2.01 -5.10
C ILE A 491 14.12 -2.45 -5.31
N GLU A 492 15.07 -1.52 -5.26
CA GLU A 492 16.50 -1.80 -5.47
C GLU A 492 17.06 -2.76 -4.40
N GLU A 493 16.57 -2.65 -3.18
CA GLU A 493 16.86 -3.56 -2.08
C GLU A 493 16.17 -4.94 -2.21
N GLY A 494 15.29 -5.11 -3.19
CA GLY A 494 14.51 -6.35 -3.36
C GLY A 494 13.51 -6.62 -2.25
N PHE A 495 13.13 -5.60 -1.47
CA PHE A 495 12.18 -5.73 -0.38
C PHE A 495 10.73 -5.66 -0.86
N ILE A 496 10.49 -4.92 -1.95
CA ILE A 496 9.23 -4.94 -2.69
C ILE A 496 9.52 -5.25 -4.16
N MET A 497 8.52 -5.80 -4.84
CA MET A 497 8.61 -6.06 -6.28
C MET A 497 8.35 -4.78 -7.07
N ASP A 498 9.08 -4.61 -8.18
CA ASP A 498 8.73 -3.64 -9.21
C ASP A 498 7.51 -4.16 -9.97
N VAL A 499 6.36 -3.58 -9.69
CA VAL A 499 5.07 -4.01 -10.26
C VAL A 499 4.86 -3.54 -11.69
N LEU A 500 5.62 -2.53 -12.14
CA LEU A 500 5.50 -1.94 -13.47
C LEU A 500 6.37 -2.64 -14.52
N ARG A 501 7.16 -3.61 -14.13
CA ARG A 501 8.10 -4.28 -15.03
C ARG A 501 7.42 -5.07 -16.14
N ASN A 502 6.30 -5.72 -15.84
CA ASN A 502 5.53 -6.51 -16.79
C ASN A 502 4.09 -5.96 -16.82
N TYR A 503 3.94 -4.82 -17.49
CA TYR A 503 2.66 -4.14 -17.66
C TYR A 503 2.17 -4.33 -19.10
N THR A 504 1.00 -4.94 -19.26
CA THR A 504 0.40 -5.22 -20.56
C THR A 504 -0.90 -4.45 -20.70
N PRO A 505 -0.93 -3.38 -21.50
CA PRO A 505 -2.15 -2.66 -21.80
C PRO A 505 -2.98 -3.41 -22.85
N TYR A 506 -4.30 -3.37 -22.67
CA TYR A 506 -5.26 -3.90 -23.63
C TYR A 506 -6.10 -2.75 -24.18
N LYS A 507 -6.15 -2.60 -25.50
CA LYS A 507 -7.05 -1.64 -26.14
C LYS A 507 -8.34 -2.31 -26.56
N SER A 508 -9.45 -1.73 -26.10
CA SER A 508 -10.79 -2.12 -26.54
C SER A 508 -11.17 -1.33 -27.78
N TYR A 509 -11.53 -2.02 -28.83
CA TYR A 509 -12.04 -1.45 -30.07
C TYR A 509 -13.53 -1.76 -30.19
N TYR A 510 -14.34 -0.72 -30.48
CA TYR A 510 -15.78 -0.88 -30.62
C TYR A 510 -16.25 -0.21 -31.88
N LYS A 511 -17.33 -0.76 -32.44
CA LYS A 511 -18.06 -0.13 -33.51
C LYS A 511 -19.49 0.06 -33.07
N ILE A 512 -19.93 1.28 -33.07
CA ILE A 512 -21.32 1.68 -32.77
C ILE A 512 -21.96 2.05 -34.09
N ILE A 513 -23.23 1.71 -34.24
CA ILE A 513 -24.06 2.10 -35.38
C ILE A 513 -25.27 2.89 -34.88
N LYS A 514 -25.77 3.77 -35.72
CA LYS A 514 -27.00 4.53 -35.49
C LYS A 514 -28.21 3.60 -35.67
N SER A 515 -29.09 3.55 -34.66
CA SER A 515 -30.31 2.71 -34.67
C SER A 515 -31.55 3.43 -35.18
N ILE A 516 -31.47 4.74 -35.39
CA ILE A 516 -32.59 5.60 -35.83
C ILE A 516 -32.29 6.27 -37.18
N GLU A 517 -33.33 6.63 -37.93
CA GLU A 517 -33.17 7.34 -39.21
C GLU A 517 -32.84 8.83 -39.02
N ALA A 518 -33.36 9.45 -37.95
CA ALA A 518 -33.06 10.84 -37.58
C ALA A 518 -31.60 11.04 -37.21
N ASP A 519 -31.05 12.24 -37.38
CA ASP A 519 -29.70 12.61 -37.03
C ASP A 519 -29.65 13.75 -35.99
N PRO A 520 -30.09 13.49 -34.74
CA PRO A 520 -30.12 14.51 -33.70
C PRO A 520 -28.72 14.98 -33.33
N GLU A 521 -28.61 16.21 -32.86
CA GLU A 521 -27.34 16.77 -32.39
C GLU A 521 -27.16 16.55 -30.87
N PHE A 522 -25.95 16.19 -30.48
CA PHE A 522 -25.56 15.98 -29.09
C PHE A 522 -24.24 16.68 -28.77
N ASP A 523 -23.99 16.98 -27.50
CA ASP A 523 -22.66 17.42 -27.09
C ASP A 523 -21.62 16.30 -27.31
N LYS A 524 -20.61 16.57 -28.09
CA LYS A 524 -19.59 15.63 -28.53
C LYS A 524 -18.89 14.91 -27.37
N ASN A 525 -18.50 15.68 -26.34
CA ASN A 525 -17.69 15.14 -25.24
C ASN A 525 -18.53 14.28 -24.29
N GLN A 526 -19.75 14.76 -23.97
CA GLN A 526 -20.69 14.00 -23.14
C GLN A 526 -21.18 12.75 -23.85
N ALA A 527 -21.47 12.86 -25.14
CA ALA A 527 -21.90 11.74 -25.97
C ALA A 527 -20.81 10.66 -26.06
N SER A 528 -19.57 11.02 -26.34
CA SER A 528 -18.45 10.07 -26.41
C SER A 528 -18.23 9.34 -25.07
N LYS A 529 -18.32 10.04 -23.95
CA LYS A 529 -18.23 9.45 -22.60
C LYS A 529 -19.38 8.50 -22.31
N LYS A 530 -20.61 8.89 -22.66
CA LYS A 530 -21.82 8.09 -22.45
C LYS A 530 -21.84 6.84 -23.34
N MET A 531 -21.39 6.98 -24.61
CA MET A 531 -21.20 5.86 -25.56
C MET A 531 -20.17 4.87 -25.09
N ARG A 532 -19.01 5.34 -24.61
CA ARG A 532 -17.98 4.46 -24.01
C ARG A 532 -18.57 3.69 -22.81
N GLY A 533 -19.26 4.38 -21.90
CA GLY A 533 -19.94 3.74 -20.76
C GLY A 533 -21.00 2.70 -21.17
N PHE A 534 -21.71 2.96 -22.26
CA PHE A 534 -22.68 2.01 -22.82
C PHE A 534 -22.03 0.74 -23.32
N VAL A 535 -20.97 0.85 -24.13
CA VAL A 535 -20.23 -0.30 -24.67
C VAL A 535 -19.58 -1.12 -23.56
N GLU A 536 -18.96 -0.45 -22.61
CA GLU A 536 -18.30 -1.08 -21.48
C GLU A 536 -19.26 -1.94 -20.62
N ARG A 537 -20.55 -1.59 -20.56
CA ARG A 537 -21.60 -2.34 -19.83
C ARG A 537 -22.18 -3.52 -20.59
N GLN A 538 -21.82 -3.69 -21.87
CA GLN A 538 -22.37 -4.82 -22.64
C GLN A 538 -21.89 -6.17 -22.10
N PRO A 539 -22.77 -7.18 -21.98
CA PRO A 539 -22.41 -8.51 -21.49
C PRO A 539 -21.32 -9.20 -22.33
N GLN A 540 -21.24 -8.89 -23.62
CA GLN A 540 -20.21 -9.37 -24.52
C GLN A 540 -18.82 -8.89 -24.10
N THR A 541 -18.69 -7.63 -23.72
CA THR A 541 -17.44 -7.02 -23.25
C THR A 541 -16.90 -7.73 -22.02
N ILE A 542 -17.77 -7.98 -21.04
CA ILE A 542 -17.41 -8.70 -19.80
C ILE A 542 -17.00 -10.12 -20.10
N LYS A 543 -17.72 -10.80 -20.98
CA LYS A 543 -17.43 -12.19 -21.37
C LYS A 543 -16.04 -12.29 -22.02
N GLU A 544 -15.70 -11.40 -22.95
CA GLU A 544 -14.40 -11.43 -23.63
C GLU A 544 -13.25 -11.09 -22.69
N LYS A 545 -13.41 -10.04 -21.87
CA LYS A 545 -12.42 -9.70 -20.83
C LYS A 545 -12.21 -10.87 -19.84
N SER A 546 -13.28 -11.50 -19.41
CA SER A 546 -13.22 -12.66 -18.51
C SER A 546 -12.53 -13.86 -19.16
N LEU A 547 -12.71 -14.09 -20.43
CA LEU A 547 -12.01 -15.15 -21.17
C LEU A 547 -10.50 -14.88 -21.24
N ILE A 548 -10.10 -13.65 -21.54
CA ILE A 548 -8.69 -13.24 -21.54
C ILE A 548 -8.07 -13.44 -20.14
N ILE A 549 -8.78 -13.00 -19.10
CA ILE A 549 -8.34 -13.14 -17.70
C ILE A 549 -8.12 -14.62 -17.35
N VAL A 550 -9.09 -15.49 -17.64
CA VAL A 550 -9.01 -16.90 -17.27
C VAL A 550 -7.92 -17.61 -18.07
N ASN A 551 -7.84 -17.40 -19.38
CA ASN A 551 -6.78 -17.97 -20.21
C ASN A 551 -5.39 -17.55 -19.74
N HIS A 552 -5.16 -16.24 -19.59
CA HIS A 552 -3.87 -15.75 -19.09
C HIS A 552 -3.53 -16.34 -17.71
N PHE A 553 -4.51 -16.40 -16.81
CA PHE A 553 -4.29 -16.94 -15.46
C PHE A 553 -3.91 -18.43 -15.52
N LEU A 554 -4.64 -19.24 -16.29
CA LEU A 554 -4.37 -20.67 -16.37
C LEU A 554 -3.06 -20.97 -17.10
N ASP A 555 -2.76 -20.28 -18.22
CA ASP A 555 -1.60 -20.58 -19.05
C ASP A 555 -0.31 -19.93 -18.52
N LYS A 556 -0.36 -18.62 -18.27
CA LYS A 556 0.85 -17.82 -17.93
C LYS A 556 1.17 -17.79 -16.44
N VAL A 557 0.17 -18.01 -15.57
CA VAL A 557 0.38 -17.97 -14.12
C VAL A 557 0.43 -19.37 -13.53
N ILE A 558 -0.62 -20.17 -13.71
CA ILE A 558 -0.69 -21.52 -13.17
C ILE A 558 0.22 -22.46 -13.97
N GLY A 559 0.12 -22.48 -15.30
CA GLY A 559 0.93 -23.35 -16.18
C GLY A 559 2.44 -23.07 -16.05
N ALA A 560 2.81 -21.83 -15.80
CA ALA A 560 4.19 -21.43 -15.52
C ALA A 560 4.64 -21.61 -14.05
N HIS A 561 3.83 -22.24 -13.21
CA HIS A 561 4.11 -22.50 -11.79
C HIS A 561 4.53 -21.24 -11.00
N LYS A 562 3.94 -20.07 -11.30
CA LYS A 562 4.26 -18.82 -10.60
C LYS A 562 4.02 -18.96 -9.10
N VAL A 563 4.90 -18.30 -8.30
CA VAL A 563 4.95 -18.41 -6.83
C VAL A 563 4.98 -19.87 -6.35
N GLY A 564 5.70 -20.73 -7.07
CA GLY A 564 5.77 -22.17 -6.76
C GLY A 564 4.43 -22.91 -6.88
N GLY A 565 3.60 -22.49 -7.83
CA GLY A 565 2.26 -23.05 -8.09
C GLY A 565 1.18 -22.50 -7.14
N GLN A 566 1.48 -21.52 -6.29
CA GLN A 566 0.55 -20.95 -5.30
C GLN A 566 0.04 -19.55 -5.67
N ALA A 567 0.31 -19.06 -6.86
CA ALA A 567 -0.06 -17.71 -7.28
C ALA A 567 -1.57 -17.44 -7.17
N ARG A 568 -1.91 -16.22 -6.79
CA ARG A 568 -3.26 -15.66 -6.72
C ARG A 568 -3.38 -14.47 -7.67
N ALA A 569 -4.59 -14.20 -8.12
CA ALA A 569 -4.89 -13.06 -8.97
C ALA A 569 -5.98 -12.17 -8.35
N MET A 570 -5.93 -10.87 -8.68
CA MET A 570 -6.97 -9.92 -8.34
C MET A 570 -7.52 -9.28 -9.61
N VAL A 571 -8.85 -9.16 -9.68
CA VAL A 571 -9.56 -8.44 -10.73
C VAL A 571 -10.17 -7.18 -10.12
N VAL A 572 -9.71 -6.02 -10.55
CA VAL A 572 -10.14 -4.71 -10.04
C VAL A 572 -11.17 -4.13 -10.99
N THR A 573 -12.37 -3.85 -10.49
CA THR A 573 -13.49 -3.38 -11.30
C THR A 573 -13.95 -2.00 -10.87
N SER A 574 -14.66 -1.29 -11.76
CA SER A 574 -15.10 0.09 -11.55
C SER A 574 -16.29 0.22 -10.59
N SER A 575 -17.10 -0.83 -10.39
CA SER A 575 -18.28 -0.81 -9.53
C SER A 575 -18.62 -2.18 -8.93
N ILE A 576 -19.47 -2.20 -7.90
CA ILE A 576 -19.96 -3.44 -7.27
C ILE A 576 -20.72 -4.31 -8.28
N ILE A 577 -21.59 -3.73 -9.08
CA ILE A 577 -22.35 -4.48 -10.11
C ILE A 577 -21.36 -5.15 -11.07
N ARG A 578 -20.37 -4.41 -11.52
CA ARG A 578 -19.36 -4.94 -12.44
C ARG A 578 -18.51 -6.04 -11.79
N ALA A 579 -18.20 -5.94 -10.51
CA ALA A 579 -17.53 -7.01 -9.77
C ALA A 579 -18.36 -8.29 -9.74
N ILE A 580 -19.67 -8.19 -9.52
CA ILE A 580 -20.60 -9.32 -9.53
C ILE A 580 -20.67 -9.95 -10.92
N GLU A 581 -20.77 -9.15 -11.97
CA GLU A 581 -20.82 -9.62 -13.35
C GLU A 581 -19.52 -10.35 -13.76
N PHE A 582 -18.36 -9.79 -13.45
CA PHE A 582 -17.06 -10.46 -13.67
C PHE A 582 -16.94 -11.75 -12.87
N TYR A 583 -17.40 -11.76 -11.62
CA TYR A 583 -17.38 -12.98 -10.80
C TYR A 583 -18.17 -14.12 -11.44
N TYR A 584 -19.39 -13.85 -11.90
CA TYR A 584 -20.19 -14.88 -12.58
C TYR A 584 -19.59 -15.29 -13.92
N ALA A 585 -19.09 -14.34 -14.71
CA ALA A 585 -18.46 -14.62 -15.99
C ALA A 585 -17.19 -15.48 -15.83
N ILE A 586 -16.30 -15.12 -14.89
CA ILE A 586 -15.07 -15.87 -14.59
C ILE A 586 -15.41 -17.26 -14.04
N THR A 587 -16.37 -17.37 -13.11
CA THR A 587 -16.80 -18.66 -12.56
C THR A 587 -17.30 -19.59 -13.68
N LYS A 588 -18.13 -19.06 -14.58
CA LYS A 588 -18.63 -19.80 -15.72
C LYS A 588 -17.51 -20.26 -16.65
N GLN A 589 -16.53 -19.39 -16.96
CA GLN A 589 -15.39 -19.75 -17.81
C GLN A 589 -14.51 -20.84 -17.15
N LEU A 590 -14.25 -20.73 -15.83
CA LEU A 590 -13.51 -21.76 -15.09
C LEU A 590 -14.22 -23.12 -15.11
N GLU A 591 -15.55 -23.12 -15.00
CA GLU A 591 -16.38 -24.36 -15.09
C GLU A 591 -16.35 -24.96 -16.52
N GLU A 592 -16.51 -24.11 -17.55
CA GLU A 592 -16.43 -24.54 -18.96
C GLU A 592 -15.06 -25.15 -19.31
N MET A 593 -13.98 -24.65 -18.72
CA MET A 593 -12.62 -25.15 -18.87
C MET A 593 -12.28 -26.31 -17.92
N HIS A 594 -13.25 -26.81 -17.14
CA HIS A 594 -13.05 -27.86 -16.13
C HIS A 594 -11.91 -27.57 -15.14
N SER A 595 -11.69 -26.28 -14.81
CA SER A 595 -10.65 -25.85 -13.88
C SER A 595 -11.02 -26.23 -12.44
N PRO A 596 -10.05 -26.72 -11.63
CA PRO A 596 -10.30 -26.99 -10.21
C PRO A 596 -10.40 -25.71 -9.37
N TYR A 597 -10.04 -24.56 -9.95
CA TYR A 597 -9.96 -23.29 -9.23
C TYR A 597 -11.29 -22.53 -9.22
N LYS A 598 -11.44 -21.67 -8.20
CA LYS A 598 -12.64 -20.86 -7.98
C LYS A 598 -12.31 -19.39 -7.78
N ALA A 599 -13.29 -18.54 -8.08
CA ALA A 599 -13.24 -17.12 -7.79
C ALA A 599 -13.94 -16.80 -6.46
N ILE A 600 -13.61 -15.62 -5.89
CA ILE A 600 -14.29 -14.98 -4.76
C ILE A 600 -14.61 -13.54 -5.20
N VAL A 601 -15.79 -13.03 -4.85
CA VAL A 601 -16.14 -11.63 -5.01
C VAL A 601 -16.05 -10.91 -3.66
N ALA A 602 -15.53 -9.67 -3.65
CA ALA A 602 -15.44 -8.86 -2.43
C ALA A 602 -15.87 -7.42 -2.66
N PHE A 603 -16.87 -6.99 -1.89
CA PHE A 603 -17.37 -5.63 -1.85
C PHE A 603 -18.01 -5.33 -0.50
N SER A 604 -18.26 -4.07 -0.18
CA SER A 604 -18.89 -3.67 1.08
C SER A 604 -20.36 -3.31 0.87
N GLY A 605 -21.19 -3.60 1.90
CA GLY A 605 -22.61 -3.28 1.92
C GLY A 605 -23.49 -4.24 1.11
N GLU A 606 -24.71 -3.80 0.89
CA GLU A 606 -25.73 -4.50 0.11
C GLU A 606 -25.95 -3.80 -1.24
N LYS A 607 -26.20 -4.58 -2.28
CA LYS A 607 -26.48 -4.03 -3.62
C LYS A 607 -27.61 -4.78 -4.29
N GLU A 608 -28.50 -4.06 -4.95
CA GLU A 608 -29.53 -4.66 -5.78
C GLU A 608 -28.89 -5.19 -7.08
N TYR A 609 -29.12 -6.48 -7.34
CA TYR A 609 -28.69 -7.16 -8.56
C TYR A 609 -29.80 -8.11 -9.04
N CYS A 610 -30.24 -7.95 -10.29
CA CYS A 610 -31.33 -8.73 -10.88
C CYS A 610 -32.62 -8.75 -10.00
N GLY A 611 -32.98 -7.61 -9.40
CA GLY A 611 -34.19 -7.46 -8.57
C GLY A 611 -34.09 -8.07 -7.17
N LYS A 612 -32.87 -8.42 -6.72
CA LYS A 612 -32.60 -8.97 -5.38
C LYS A 612 -31.49 -8.21 -4.69
N MET A 613 -31.65 -7.96 -3.39
CA MET A 613 -30.57 -7.44 -2.57
C MET A 613 -29.55 -8.54 -2.28
N VAL A 614 -28.30 -8.30 -2.62
CA VAL A 614 -27.20 -9.27 -2.45
C VAL A 614 -26.05 -8.65 -1.67
N THR A 615 -25.39 -9.49 -0.88
CA THR A 615 -24.12 -9.18 -0.22
C THR A 615 -23.03 -10.11 -0.72
N GLU A 616 -21.76 -9.76 -0.51
CA GLU A 616 -20.65 -10.67 -0.86
C GLU A 616 -20.77 -12.05 -0.17
N ALA A 617 -21.31 -12.09 1.06
CA ALA A 617 -21.52 -13.34 1.79
C ALA A 617 -22.56 -14.25 1.13
N ILE A 618 -23.64 -13.65 0.63
CA ILE A 618 -24.70 -14.40 -0.10
C ILE A 618 -24.13 -14.98 -1.40
N ILE A 619 -23.37 -14.18 -2.15
CA ILE A 619 -22.81 -14.61 -3.45
C ILE A 619 -21.75 -15.69 -3.27
N ASN A 620 -20.84 -15.51 -2.32
CA ASN A 620 -19.74 -16.46 -2.06
C ASN A 620 -20.19 -17.72 -1.32
N GLY A 621 -21.31 -17.69 -0.60
CA GLY A 621 -21.81 -18.79 0.22
C GLY A 621 -21.07 -19.01 1.54
N PHE A 622 -20.32 -17.98 2.02
CA PHE A 622 -19.63 -17.98 3.31
C PHE A 622 -19.48 -16.55 3.86
N PRO A 623 -19.24 -16.39 5.18
CA PRO A 623 -19.13 -15.08 5.81
C PRO A 623 -18.01 -14.18 5.23
N SER A 624 -18.24 -12.87 5.16
CA SER A 624 -17.28 -11.86 4.69
C SER A 624 -15.94 -11.89 5.42
N SER A 625 -15.94 -12.27 6.71
CA SER A 625 -14.73 -12.39 7.54
C SER A 625 -13.80 -13.55 7.14
N GLU A 626 -14.30 -14.49 6.33
CA GLU A 626 -13.50 -15.63 5.85
C GLU A 626 -12.80 -15.38 4.51
N ILE A 627 -13.14 -14.31 3.79
CA ILE A 627 -12.61 -14.04 2.44
C ILE A 627 -11.08 -14.05 2.43
N GLU A 628 -10.44 -13.34 3.36
CA GLU A 628 -8.98 -13.25 3.45
C GLU A 628 -8.32 -14.62 3.70
N LYS A 629 -8.92 -15.46 4.54
CA LYS A 629 -8.42 -16.81 4.84
C LYS A 629 -8.68 -17.80 3.70
N LYS A 630 -9.80 -17.64 2.99
CA LYS A 630 -10.17 -18.57 1.90
C LYS A 630 -9.37 -18.33 0.63
N ILE A 631 -9.05 -17.07 0.30
CA ILE A 631 -8.22 -16.79 -0.89
C ILE A 631 -6.78 -17.29 -0.73
N GLU A 632 -6.30 -17.50 0.48
CA GLU A 632 -4.99 -18.11 0.74
C GLU A 632 -4.96 -19.60 0.38
N LYS A 633 -6.13 -20.27 0.30
CA LYS A 633 -6.26 -21.70 0.17
C LYS A 633 -6.94 -22.12 -1.13
N ASP A 634 -6.53 -23.24 -1.67
CA ASP A 634 -7.27 -23.87 -2.75
C ASP A 634 -8.67 -24.29 -2.28
N PRO A 635 -9.66 -24.23 -3.18
CA PRO A 635 -9.56 -23.98 -4.62
C PRO A 635 -9.60 -22.50 -5.03
N TYR A 636 -9.64 -21.55 -4.10
CA TYR A 636 -9.83 -20.13 -4.39
C TYR A 636 -8.53 -19.45 -4.86
N ARG A 637 -8.53 -18.95 -6.10
CA ARG A 637 -7.33 -18.38 -6.73
C ARG A 637 -7.51 -16.99 -7.32
N ILE A 638 -8.74 -16.57 -7.59
CA ILE A 638 -9.07 -15.30 -8.22
C ILE A 638 -9.98 -14.51 -7.29
N LEU A 639 -9.56 -13.27 -6.94
CA LEU A 639 -10.31 -12.35 -6.10
C LEU A 639 -10.83 -11.19 -6.95
N VAL A 640 -12.15 -11.08 -7.12
CA VAL A 640 -12.79 -10.02 -7.88
C VAL A 640 -13.26 -8.93 -6.91
N VAL A 641 -12.81 -7.69 -7.12
CA VAL A 641 -13.05 -6.59 -6.18
C VAL A 641 -13.58 -5.34 -6.88
N ALA A 642 -14.45 -4.60 -6.19
CA ALA A 642 -14.81 -3.24 -6.60
C ALA A 642 -13.85 -2.23 -5.95
N ASN A 643 -14.11 -1.82 -4.71
CA ASN A 643 -13.24 -0.93 -3.94
C ASN A 643 -12.52 -1.67 -2.80
N LYS A 644 -13.17 -2.66 -2.21
CA LYS A 644 -12.63 -3.47 -1.10
C LYS A 644 -11.31 -4.15 -1.51
N PHE A 645 -10.32 -4.18 -0.62
CA PHE A 645 -8.99 -4.76 -0.83
C PHE A 645 -8.07 -4.04 -1.84
N GLN A 646 -8.49 -2.97 -2.49
CA GLN A 646 -7.60 -2.17 -3.34
C GLN A 646 -6.55 -1.42 -2.52
N THR A 647 -6.86 -1.10 -1.26
CA THR A 647 -5.94 -0.49 -0.31
C THR A 647 -5.76 -1.40 0.90
N GLY A 648 -4.57 -1.41 1.56
CA GLY A 648 -4.26 -2.10 2.83
C GLY A 648 -4.38 -3.64 2.85
N TYR A 649 -4.60 -4.29 1.72
CA TYR A 649 -4.59 -5.74 1.62
C TYR A 649 -3.17 -6.29 1.51
N ASP A 650 -2.78 -7.18 2.40
CA ASP A 650 -1.44 -7.76 2.45
C ASP A 650 -1.49 -9.26 2.13
N GLN A 651 -1.19 -9.60 0.87
CA GLN A 651 -1.19 -10.99 0.39
C GLN A 651 0.04 -11.27 -0.47
N PRO A 652 1.09 -11.90 0.08
CA PRO A 652 2.31 -12.22 -0.67
C PRO A 652 2.12 -13.15 -1.88
N LEU A 653 1.09 -13.99 -1.86
CA LEU A 653 0.77 -14.89 -2.97
C LEU A 653 0.11 -14.17 -4.15
N LEU A 654 -0.32 -12.92 -3.97
CA LEU A 654 -0.94 -12.12 -5.03
C LEU A 654 0.13 -11.78 -6.08
N HIS A 655 0.00 -12.37 -7.26
CA HIS A 655 0.98 -12.31 -8.34
C HIS A 655 0.52 -11.47 -9.52
N THR A 656 -0.77 -11.58 -9.89
CA THR A 656 -1.31 -10.95 -11.10
C THR A 656 -2.48 -10.05 -10.76
N MET A 657 -2.56 -8.90 -11.43
CA MET A 657 -3.71 -7.99 -11.35
C MET A 657 -4.29 -7.72 -12.73
N TYR A 658 -5.60 -7.83 -12.82
CA TYR A 658 -6.40 -7.48 -13.99
C TYR A 658 -7.19 -6.23 -13.68
N VAL A 659 -6.97 -5.16 -14.44
CA VAL A 659 -7.51 -3.83 -14.12
C VAL A 659 -8.58 -3.45 -15.12
N ASP A 660 -9.84 -3.36 -14.66
CA ASP A 660 -10.99 -2.85 -15.42
C ASP A 660 -11.60 -1.63 -14.71
N LYS A 661 -10.72 -0.72 -14.31
CA LYS A 661 -11.05 0.51 -13.60
C LYS A 661 -10.07 1.60 -13.99
N GLN A 662 -10.56 2.82 -14.22
CA GLN A 662 -9.69 3.98 -14.34
C GLN A 662 -9.02 4.26 -12.99
N LEU A 663 -7.71 4.31 -12.99
CA LEU A 663 -6.86 4.60 -11.85
C LEU A 663 -6.08 5.88 -12.13
N SER A 664 -6.10 6.82 -11.20
CA SER A 664 -5.34 8.06 -11.31
C SER A 664 -4.50 8.28 -10.06
N ASP A 665 -3.37 8.96 -10.22
CA ASP A 665 -2.52 9.46 -9.14
C ASP A 665 -2.29 8.44 -8.01
N VAL A 666 -2.59 8.85 -6.79
CA VAL A 666 -2.44 8.02 -5.57
C VAL A 666 -3.18 6.68 -5.69
N LYS A 667 -4.39 6.66 -6.28
CA LYS A 667 -5.19 5.43 -6.41
C LYS A 667 -4.49 4.38 -7.28
N ALA A 668 -3.79 4.81 -8.34
CA ALA A 668 -2.99 3.91 -9.18
C ALA A 668 -1.88 3.24 -8.37
N VAL A 669 -1.08 4.04 -7.67
CA VAL A 669 0.02 3.54 -6.85
C VAL A 669 -0.48 2.60 -5.76
N GLN A 670 -1.54 2.97 -5.04
CA GLN A 670 -2.09 2.17 -3.95
C GLN A 670 -2.66 0.83 -4.41
N THR A 671 -3.40 0.83 -5.52
CA THR A 671 -4.03 -0.38 -6.05
C THR A 671 -2.96 -1.33 -6.60
N LEU A 672 -2.10 -0.86 -7.49
CA LEU A 672 -1.11 -1.71 -8.14
C LEU A 672 -0.01 -2.19 -7.18
N SER A 673 0.33 -1.40 -6.16
CA SER A 673 1.27 -1.80 -5.11
C SER A 673 0.77 -2.96 -4.23
N ARG A 674 -0.45 -3.46 -4.40
CA ARG A 674 -0.88 -4.72 -3.75
C ARG A 674 -0.08 -5.92 -4.26
N LEU A 675 0.45 -5.84 -5.48
CA LEU A 675 1.31 -6.86 -6.06
C LEU A 675 2.75 -6.84 -5.53
N ASN A 676 3.20 -5.75 -4.91
CA ASN A 676 4.60 -5.51 -4.59
C ASN A 676 5.15 -6.38 -3.43
N ARG A 677 4.30 -7.14 -2.74
CA ARG A 677 4.74 -8.01 -1.63
C ARG A 677 5.67 -9.10 -2.10
N CYS A 678 6.83 -9.17 -1.49
CA CYS A 678 7.79 -10.25 -1.76
C CYS A 678 7.39 -11.58 -1.14
N HIS A 679 7.73 -12.65 -1.82
CA HIS A 679 7.64 -14.01 -1.34
C HIS A 679 8.86 -14.79 -1.88
N PRO A 680 9.47 -15.72 -1.15
CA PRO A 680 10.70 -16.42 -1.59
C PRO A 680 10.59 -17.08 -2.97
N LYS A 681 9.40 -17.52 -3.35
CA LYS A 681 9.11 -18.14 -4.64
C LYS A 681 8.53 -17.19 -5.70
N LYS A 682 8.37 -15.89 -5.39
CA LYS A 682 7.82 -14.87 -6.30
C LYS A 682 8.97 -14.10 -6.94
N LYS A 683 9.09 -14.19 -8.24
CA LYS A 683 10.19 -13.58 -9.01
C LYS A 683 9.75 -12.40 -9.86
N ASP A 684 8.47 -12.34 -10.18
CA ASP A 684 7.84 -11.34 -11.04
C ASP A 684 6.39 -11.09 -10.64
N THR A 685 5.77 -10.13 -11.30
CA THR A 685 4.34 -9.79 -11.18
C THR A 685 3.81 -9.43 -12.55
N PHE A 686 2.52 -9.61 -12.81
CA PHE A 686 1.87 -9.22 -14.05
C PHE A 686 0.72 -8.25 -13.79
N ILE A 687 0.64 -7.21 -14.60
CA ILE A 687 -0.52 -6.31 -14.68
C ILE A 687 -1.06 -6.37 -16.09
N LEU A 688 -2.34 -6.71 -16.24
CA LEU A 688 -3.08 -6.60 -17.49
C LEU A 688 -4.14 -5.53 -17.30
N ASP A 689 -4.03 -4.45 -18.07
CA ASP A 689 -4.87 -3.26 -17.88
C ASP A 689 -5.77 -3.01 -19.09
N PHE A 690 -7.09 -2.97 -18.84
CA PHE A 690 -8.13 -2.75 -19.85
C PHE A 690 -8.67 -1.32 -19.88
N ALA A 691 -8.19 -0.45 -18.97
CA ALA A 691 -8.84 0.84 -18.73
C ALA A 691 -7.92 2.06 -18.75
N ASN A 692 -6.61 1.88 -18.51
CA ASN A 692 -5.68 2.98 -18.32
C ASN A 692 -4.61 3.05 -19.42
N ASP A 693 -4.14 4.25 -19.67
CA ASP A 693 -3.00 4.46 -20.53
C ASP A 693 -1.68 4.30 -19.76
N PRO A 694 -0.67 3.62 -20.33
CA PRO A 694 0.60 3.36 -19.65
C PRO A 694 1.30 4.62 -19.14
N GLU A 695 1.23 5.71 -19.89
CA GLU A 695 1.87 6.99 -19.54
C GLU A 695 1.26 7.63 -18.29
N ASP A 696 -0.06 7.49 -18.09
CA ASP A 696 -0.74 8.02 -16.91
C ASP A 696 -0.35 7.21 -15.66
N ILE A 697 -0.26 5.90 -15.78
CA ILE A 697 0.21 5.03 -14.70
C ILE A 697 1.68 5.33 -14.37
N GLN A 698 2.53 5.47 -15.39
CA GLN A 698 3.94 5.83 -15.21
C GLN A 698 4.08 7.16 -14.47
N ARG A 699 3.33 8.19 -14.87
CA ARG A 699 3.34 9.51 -14.22
C ARG A 699 2.88 9.44 -12.77
N ALA A 700 1.82 8.67 -12.47
CA ALA A 700 1.35 8.47 -11.12
C ALA A 700 2.40 7.82 -10.21
N PHE A 701 3.12 6.80 -10.70
CA PHE A 701 4.19 6.15 -9.95
C PHE A 701 5.43 7.04 -9.83
N GLN A 702 5.77 7.81 -10.85
CA GLN A 702 6.93 8.72 -10.84
C GLN A 702 6.86 9.71 -9.69
N THR A 703 5.66 10.21 -9.37
CA THR A 703 5.42 11.15 -8.27
C THR A 703 5.87 10.60 -6.91
N TYR A 704 5.78 9.28 -6.69
CA TYR A 704 6.08 8.64 -5.40
C TYR A 704 7.26 7.67 -5.45
N TYR A 705 7.97 7.63 -6.57
CA TYR A 705 9.08 6.69 -6.76
C TYR A 705 10.29 7.00 -5.88
N LYS A 706 10.64 8.28 -5.80
CA LYS A 706 11.72 8.80 -4.95
C LYS A 706 11.14 9.72 -3.86
N GLY A 707 11.81 10.78 -3.49
CA GLY A 707 11.29 11.76 -2.54
C GLY A 707 10.20 12.61 -3.18
N THR A 708 9.15 12.93 -2.41
CA THR A 708 8.06 13.80 -2.82
C THR A 708 8.11 15.07 -1.98
N SER A 709 8.21 16.24 -2.62
CA SER A 709 8.23 17.55 -1.97
C SER A 709 7.09 18.43 -2.44
N LEU A 710 6.69 19.39 -1.61
CA LEU A 710 5.76 20.46 -1.99
C LEU A 710 6.57 21.67 -2.45
N SER A 711 6.25 22.22 -3.63
CA SER A 711 6.99 23.34 -4.23
C SER A 711 6.89 24.62 -3.40
N HIS A 712 5.68 24.96 -2.94
CA HIS A 712 5.40 26.13 -2.11
C HIS A 712 4.08 25.95 -1.34
N GLU A 713 3.87 26.77 -0.32
CA GLU A 713 2.64 26.79 0.46
C GLU A 713 1.46 27.33 -0.35
N THR A 714 0.27 26.89 0.02
CA THR A 714 -0.98 27.36 -0.60
C THR A 714 -1.22 28.81 -0.24
N ASP A 715 -1.37 29.68 -1.25
CA ASP A 715 -1.61 31.11 -1.05
C ASP A 715 -3.00 31.36 -0.42
N PRO A 716 -3.04 31.86 0.83
CA PRO A 716 -4.30 32.12 1.51
C PRO A 716 -5.11 33.28 0.89
N ASN A 717 -4.46 34.20 0.15
CA ASN A 717 -5.14 35.33 -0.46
C ASN A 717 -6.14 34.90 -1.54
N LYS A 718 -5.95 33.72 -2.12
CA LYS A 718 -6.90 33.14 -3.07
C LYS A 718 -8.28 32.86 -2.47
N LEU A 719 -8.43 32.84 -1.14
CA LEU A 719 -9.76 32.80 -0.52
C LEU A 719 -10.52 34.10 -0.77
N ASN A 720 -9.84 35.24 -0.79
CA ASN A 720 -10.46 36.52 -1.08
C ASN A 720 -11.02 36.57 -2.52
N ASP A 721 -10.29 35.95 -3.49
CA ASP A 721 -10.78 35.85 -4.87
C ASP A 721 -12.10 35.05 -4.93
N LEU A 722 -12.22 34.00 -4.11
CA LEU A 722 -13.45 33.20 -4.04
C LEU A 722 -14.60 33.96 -3.35
N ILE A 723 -14.29 34.75 -2.31
CA ILE A 723 -15.25 35.59 -1.60
C ILE A 723 -15.79 36.65 -2.57
N GLU A 724 -14.92 37.37 -3.27
CA GLU A 724 -15.29 38.40 -4.25
C GLU A 724 -16.28 37.88 -5.30
N ILE A 725 -16.06 36.67 -5.81
CA ILE A 725 -16.98 36.04 -6.78
C ILE A 725 -18.36 35.80 -6.19
N VAL A 726 -18.45 35.44 -4.92
CA VAL A 726 -19.76 35.16 -4.28
C VAL A 726 -20.43 36.47 -3.87
N GLU A 727 -19.64 37.46 -3.44
CA GLU A 727 -20.15 38.83 -3.16
C GLU A 727 -20.68 39.51 -4.41
N ASP A 728 -19.96 39.42 -5.53
CA ASP A 728 -20.41 39.95 -6.84
C ASP A 728 -21.74 39.36 -7.28
N ALA A 729 -22.05 38.14 -6.84
CA ALA A 729 -23.34 37.51 -7.14
C ALA A 729 -24.50 38.11 -6.33
N ASN A 730 -24.26 38.93 -5.29
CA ASN A 730 -25.24 39.62 -4.46
C ASN A 730 -26.39 38.74 -3.89
N ILE A 731 -26.10 37.49 -3.62
CA ILE A 731 -27.10 36.52 -3.11
C ILE A 731 -27.34 36.62 -1.60
N TYR A 732 -26.46 37.31 -0.86
CA TYR A 732 -26.55 37.55 0.56
C TYR A 732 -26.09 38.97 0.90
N THR A 733 -26.31 39.39 2.13
CA THR A 733 -25.82 40.64 2.71
C THR A 733 -24.97 40.36 3.95
N ASP A 734 -24.16 41.33 4.38
CA ASP A 734 -23.41 41.21 5.63
C ASP A 734 -24.32 40.96 6.84
N GLU A 735 -25.54 41.54 6.81
CA GLU A 735 -26.55 41.30 7.84
C GLU A 735 -27.02 39.84 7.87
N ASP A 736 -27.23 39.20 6.70
CA ASP A 736 -27.58 37.78 6.60
C ASP A 736 -26.51 36.92 7.23
N VAL A 737 -25.20 37.21 7.00
CA VAL A 737 -24.04 36.48 7.57
C VAL A 737 -23.96 36.66 9.08
N LEU A 738 -24.15 37.90 9.58
CA LEU A 738 -24.10 38.21 11.00
C LEU A 738 -25.26 37.58 11.76
N GLU A 739 -26.48 37.71 11.25
CA GLU A 739 -27.68 37.09 11.83
C GLU A 739 -27.56 35.57 11.88
N PHE A 740 -27.12 34.94 10.78
CA PHE A 740 -26.89 33.52 10.71
C PHE A 740 -25.88 33.05 11.76
N ASN A 741 -24.69 33.68 11.84
CA ASN A 741 -23.68 33.30 12.79
C ASN A 741 -24.12 33.52 14.24
N LYS A 742 -24.86 34.56 14.55
CA LYS A 742 -25.42 34.77 15.88
C LYS A 742 -26.34 33.62 16.30
N LEU A 743 -27.22 33.18 15.42
CA LEU A 743 -28.14 32.08 15.64
C LEU A 743 -27.39 30.74 15.72
N TYR A 744 -26.40 30.55 14.83
CA TYR A 744 -25.57 29.35 14.79
C TYR A 744 -24.82 29.10 16.11
N TRP A 745 -24.10 30.12 16.60
CA TRP A 745 -23.33 30.02 17.84
C TRP A 745 -24.17 29.98 19.13
N THR A 746 -25.41 30.41 19.06
CA THR A 746 -26.36 30.27 20.20
C THR A 746 -27.17 28.99 20.14
N SER A 747 -26.84 28.06 19.22
CA SER A 747 -27.52 26.80 19.01
C SER A 747 -29.03 26.95 18.82
N ALA A 748 -29.45 27.99 18.06
CA ALA A 748 -30.82 28.23 17.71
C ALA A 748 -31.42 27.06 16.91
N PRO A 749 -32.75 26.90 16.93
CA PRO A 749 -33.44 25.90 16.12
C PRO A 749 -33.06 26.02 14.64
N ARG A 750 -32.95 24.88 13.96
CA ARG A 750 -32.56 24.81 12.55
C ARG A 750 -33.52 25.62 11.65
N GLU A 751 -34.76 25.71 12.02
CA GLU A 751 -35.80 26.48 11.32
C GLU A 751 -35.45 27.97 11.16
N ASP A 752 -34.83 28.56 12.19
CA ASP A 752 -34.41 29.96 12.18
C ASP A 752 -33.21 30.18 11.23
N LEU A 753 -32.26 29.27 11.22
CA LEU A 753 -31.12 29.26 10.28
C LEU A 753 -31.63 29.08 8.84
N ASP A 754 -32.53 28.13 8.64
CA ASP A 754 -33.13 27.84 7.33
C ASP A 754 -33.86 29.04 6.74
N ALA A 755 -34.49 29.89 7.57
CA ALA A 755 -35.18 31.10 7.09
C ALA A 755 -34.24 32.09 6.40
N ILE A 756 -33.04 32.30 6.96
CA ILE A 756 -32.01 33.16 6.37
C ILE A 756 -31.47 32.56 5.08
N ILE A 757 -31.06 31.30 5.13
CA ILE A 757 -30.49 30.59 3.97
C ILE A 757 -31.49 30.51 2.81
N ASN A 758 -32.80 30.29 3.09
CA ASN A 758 -33.82 30.24 2.05
C ASN A 758 -33.99 31.60 1.34
N ARG A 759 -33.82 32.73 2.03
CA ARG A 759 -33.78 34.08 1.37
C ARG A 759 -32.65 34.15 0.35
N CYS A 760 -31.47 33.69 0.72
CA CYS A 760 -30.31 33.69 -0.16
C CYS A 760 -30.47 32.72 -1.34
N VAL A 761 -31.06 31.56 -1.11
CA VAL A 761 -31.41 30.60 -2.18
C VAL A 761 -32.45 31.17 -3.15
N ALA A 762 -33.39 31.94 -2.68
CA ALA A 762 -34.36 32.61 -3.56
C ALA A 762 -33.66 33.65 -4.48
N ARG A 763 -32.79 34.52 -3.92
CA ARG A 763 -32.02 35.47 -4.74
C ARG A 763 -31.12 34.69 -5.75
N PHE A 764 -30.48 33.64 -5.33
CA PHE A 764 -29.66 32.79 -6.21
C PHE A 764 -30.44 32.23 -7.40
N LYS A 765 -31.70 31.81 -7.20
CA LYS A 765 -32.56 31.26 -8.26
C LYS A 765 -33.17 32.34 -9.18
N ASP A 766 -33.59 33.44 -8.56
CA ASP A 766 -34.44 34.40 -9.25
C ASP A 766 -33.63 35.55 -9.89
N GLU A 767 -32.44 35.87 -9.36
CA GLU A 767 -31.66 37.03 -9.78
C GLU A 767 -30.42 36.67 -10.62
N LEU A 768 -29.93 35.45 -10.53
CA LEU A 768 -28.72 35.04 -11.25
C LEU A 768 -29.01 34.32 -12.57
N SER A 769 -28.27 34.67 -13.60
CA SER A 769 -28.20 33.85 -14.81
C SER A 769 -27.60 32.47 -14.50
N GLU A 770 -27.83 31.50 -15.34
CA GLU A 770 -27.33 30.13 -15.16
C GLU A 770 -25.80 30.08 -15.04
N GLU A 771 -25.06 30.85 -15.84
CA GLU A 771 -23.63 30.98 -15.79
C GLU A 771 -23.15 31.54 -14.43
N GLN A 772 -23.83 32.58 -13.95
CA GLN A 772 -23.54 33.17 -12.64
C GLN A 772 -23.82 32.18 -11.50
N GLN A 773 -24.91 31.40 -11.60
CA GLN A 773 -25.26 30.36 -10.64
C GLN A 773 -24.15 29.29 -10.56
N ILE A 774 -23.63 28.83 -11.71
CA ILE A 774 -22.51 27.84 -11.78
C ILE A 774 -21.28 28.42 -11.15
N LYS A 775 -20.88 29.64 -11.51
CA LYS A 775 -19.69 30.32 -11.02
C LYS A 775 -19.75 30.53 -9.50
N CYS A 776 -20.83 31.06 -9.01
CA CYS A 776 -21.10 31.32 -7.60
C CYS A 776 -21.08 30.00 -6.77
N LYS A 777 -21.81 28.98 -7.20
CA LYS A 777 -21.86 27.69 -6.51
C LYS A 777 -20.51 27.00 -6.51
N SER A 778 -19.74 27.08 -7.59
CA SER A 778 -18.38 26.55 -7.66
C SER A 778 -17.44 27.26 -6.71
N ALA A 779 -17.52 28.61 -6.60
CA ALA A 779 -16.74 29.41 -5.67
C ALA A 779 -17.06 29.06 -4.21
N ILE A 780 -18.35 28.94 -3.86
CA ILE A 780 -18.80 28.49 -2.54
C ILE A 780 -18.21 27.09 -2.21
N LYS A 781 -18.33 26.13 -3.12
CA LYS A 781 -17.79 24.77 -2.93
C LYS A 781 -16.27 24.78 -2.76
N SER A 782 -15.56 25.57 -3.56
CA SER A 782 -14.10 25.71 -3.46
C SER A 782 -13.69 26.37 -2.16
N TYR A 783 -14.38 27.39 -1.70
CA TYR A 783 -14.15 28.05 -0.42
C TYR A 783 -14.35 27.08 0.75
N VAL A 784 -15.49 26.41 0.81
CA VAL A 784 -15.82 25.42 1.84
C VAL A 784 -14.80 24.28 1.89
N ARG A 785 -14.21 23.89 0.79
CA ARG A 785 -13.17 22.86 0.73
C ARG A 785 -11.77 23.38 1.15
N THR A 786 -11.44 24.64 0.84
CA THR A 786 -10.08 25.17 0.99
C THR A 786 -9.87 25.88 2.32
N TYR A 787 -10.82 26.72 2.77
CA TYR A 787 -10.71 27.48 4.01
C TYR A 787 -10.30 26.64 5.21
N PRO A 788 -10.95 25.51 5.48
CA PRO A 788 -10.65 24.71 6.64
C PRO A 788 -9.24 24.11 6.65
N PHE A 789 -8.71 23.78 5.48
CA PHE A 789 -7.32 23.37 5.35
C PHE A 789 -6.35 24.53 5.71
N LEU A 790 -6.57 25.69 5.13
CA LEU A 790 -5.74 26.87 5.44
C LEU A 790 -5.86 27.28 6.91
N ALA A 791 -7.06 27.18 7.49
CA ALA A 791 -7.27 27.47 8.91
C ALA A 791 -6.50 26.50 9.84
N ALA A 792 -6.21 25.28 9.41
CA ALA A 792 -5.42 24.31 10.17
C ALA A 792 -3.92 24.59 10.10
N VAL A 793 -3.44 25.15 8.98
CA VAL A 793 -2.00 25.38 8.72
C VAL A 793 -1.56 26.77 9.18
N MET A 794 -2.40 27.79 9.00
CA MET A 794 -2.03 29.17 9.29
C MET A 794 -1.99 29.50 10.78
N PRO A 795 -1.03 30.31 11.24
CA PRO A 795 -0.91 30.68 12.64
C PRO A 795 -2.05 31.61 13.11
N PHE A 796 -2.74 32.27 12.20
CA PHE A 796 -3.88 33.15 12.46
C PHE A 796 -5.04 32.86 11.51
N ILE A 797 -6.27 33.08 12.00
CA ILE A 797 -7.51 32.92 11.25
C ILE A 797 -8.21 34.27 11.27
N SER A 798 -8.75 34.68 10.11
CA SER A 798 -9.67 35.81 10.06
C SER A 798 -11.02 35.39 10.62
N PRO A 799 -11.55 36.09 11.66
CA PRO A 799 -12.91 35.82 12.16
C PRO A 799 -13.98 35.94 11.07
N GLU A 800 -13.74 36.79 10.08
CA GLU A 800 -14.66 36.99 8.95
C GLU A 800 -14.70 35.76 8.05
N TRP A 801 -13.54 35.17 7.77
CA TRP A 801 -13.44 33.92 6.99
C TRP A 801 -14.14 32.76 7.70
N GLU A 802 -14.05 32.71 9.03
CA GLU A 802 -14.74 31.65 9.81
C GLU A 802 -16.27 31.82 9.72
N LYS A 803 -16.78 33.04 9.86
CA LYS A 803 -18.20 33.33 9.72
C LYS A 803 -18.73 32.96 8.33
N LEU A 804 -17.99 33.32 7.28
CA LEU A 804 -18.29 32.97 5.91
C LEU A 804 -18.24 31.46 5.67
N TYR A 805 -17.32 30.77 6.30
CA TYR A 805 -17.25 29.30 6.17
C TYR A 805 -18.52 28.62 6.66
N HIS A 806 -18.99 28.94 7.86
CA HIS A 806 -20.22 28.36 8.39
C HIS A 806 -21.44 28.72 7.53
N PHE A 807 -21.52 29.97 7.13
CA PHE A 807 -22.56 30.43 6.28
C PHE A 807 -22.58 29.77 4.90
N TYR A 808 -21.44 29.73 4.21
CA TYR A 808 -21.30 29.09 2.90
C TYR A 808 -21.50 27.58 2.95
N TYR A 809 -21.09 26.93 4.03
CA TYR A 809 -21.34 25.50 4.23
C TYR A 809 -22.84 25.20 4.22
N TYR A 810 -23.64 25.93 5.02
CA TYR A 810 -25.10 25.75 5.06
C TYR A 810 -25.76 26.19 3.75
N LEU A 811 -25.37 27.31 3.19
CA LEU A 811 -25.88 27.81 1.92
C LEU A 811 -25.62 26.80 0.79
N GLY A 812 -24.41 26.27 0.70
CA GLY A 812 -24.01 25.29 -0.32
C GLY A 812 -24.86 24.01 -0.31
N THR A 813 -25.32 23.57 0.88
CA THR A 813 -26.20 22.39 1.00
C THR A 813 -27.62 22.63 0.50
N LYS A 814 -28.08 23.89 0.50
CA LYS A 814 -29.44 24.29 0.10
C LYS A 814 -29.54 24.82 -1.33
N LEU A 815 -28.42 25.18 -1.95
CA LEU A 815 -28.39 25.60 -3.34
C LEU A 815 -28.88 24.47 -4.26
N PRO A 816 -29.77 24.79 -5.24
CA PRO A 816 -30.33 23.80 -6.14
C PRO A 816 -29.24 23.03 -6.88
N LYS A 817 -29.50 21.76 -7.15
CA LYS A 817 -28.72 21.05 -8.16
C LYS A 817 -28.95 21.77 -9.48
N LEU A 818 -27.93 22.44 -9.99
CA LEU A 818 -28.00 23.00 -11.32
C LEU A 818 -28.15 21.80 -12.26
N ALA A 819 -29.21 21.79 -13.05
CA ALA A 819 -29.35 20.82 -14.10
C ALA A 819 -28.14 21.00 -15.02
N ILE A 820 -27.22 20.04 -14.99
CA ILE A 820 -26.34 19.90 -16.13
C ILE A 820 -27.29 19.46 -17.23
N ASP A 821 -27.56 20.33 -18.20
CA ASP A 821 -28.34 19.93 -19.34
C ASP A 821 -27.75 18.66 -19.88
N ASP A 822 -28.46 17.55 -19.80
CA ASP A 822 -28.03 16.28 -20.39
C ASP A 822 -28.23 16.39 -21.91
N TRP A 823 -27.29 17.07 -22.57
CA TRP A 823 -27.23 17.20 -24.02
C TRP A 823 -27.05 15.85 -24.74
N THR A 824 -27.28 14.76 -24.01
CA THR A 824 -27.24 13.40 -24.49
C THR A 824 -28.50 12.61 -24.14
N GLU A 825 -29.61 13.29 -23.80
CA GLU A 825 -30.90 12.63 -23.58
C GLU A 825 -31.33 11.93 -24.87
N GLY A 826 -31.73 10.65 -24.79
CA GLY A 826 -32.09 9.85 -25.97
C GLY A 826 -30.90 9.29 -26.78
N LEU A 827 -29.65 9.58 -26.41
CA LEU A 827 -28.45 9.09 -27.13
C LEU A 827 -28.37 7.56 -27.12
N ILE A 828 -28.59 6.95 -25.96
CA ILE A 828 -28.43 5.49 -25.80
C ILE A 828 -29.49 4.72 -26.60
N GLU A 829 -30.70 5.27 -26.68
CA GLU A 829 -31.78 4.70 -27.48
C GLU A 829 -31.58 4.89 -28.98
N SER A 830 -30.69 5.80 -29.35
CA SER A 830 -30.40 6.17 -30.75
C SER A 830 -29.20 5.42 -31.34
N ILE A 831 -28.51 4.59 -30.55
CA ILE A 831 -27.32 3.84 -30.95
C ILE A 831 -27.49 2.35 -30.69
N ASP A 832 -26.80 1.53 -31.47
CA ASP A 832 -26.71 0.09 -31.27
C ASP A 832 -25.24 -0.37 -31.33
N PHE A 833 -24.98 -1.50 -30.68
CA PHE A 833 -23.65 -2.08 -30.54
C PHE A 833 -23.41 -3.10 -31.68
N ASP A 834 -22.53 -2.80 -32.61
CA ASP A 834 -22.24 -3.66 -33.76
C ASP A 834 -21.13 -4.67 -33.47
N LYS A 835 -19.97 -4.21 -33.02
CA LYS A 835 -18.80 -5.06 -32.82
C LYS A 835 -17.93 -4.62 -31.65
N TYR A 836 -17.33 -5.62 -31.02
CA TYR A 836 -16.32 -5.43 -29.97
C TYR A 836 -15.13 -6.34 -30.19
N ARG A 837 -13.94 -5.83 -29.98
CA ARG A 837 -12.69 -6.57 -30.03
C ARG A 837 -11.71 -6.00 -29.02
N ILE A 838 -11.06 -6.88 -28.27
CA ILE A 838 -9.94 -6.52 -27.40
C ILE A 838 -8.66 -6.98 -28.07
N VAL A 839 -7.67 -6.12 -28.10
CA VAL A 839 -6.34 -6.39 -28.65
C VAL A 839 -5.31 -6.15 -27.57
N GLU A 840 -4.50 -7.18 -27.33
CA GLU A 840 -3.29 -7.10 -26.51
C GLU A 840 -2.29 -6.19 -27.20
N GLN A 841 -1.76 -5.24 -26.44
CA GLN A 841 -0.64 -4.42 -26.89
C GLN A 841 0.67 -5.07 -26.43
N GLU A 842 1.80 -4.60 -26.92
CA GLU A 842 3.09 -5.08 -26.46
C GLU A 842 3.24 -4.90 -24.95
N GLU A 843 3.83 -5.89 -24.29
CA GLU A 843 4.20 -5.80 -22.87
C GLU A 843 5.25 -4.69 -22.72
N VAL A 844 4.97 -3.75 -21.84
CA VAL A 844 5.81 -2.57 -21.63
C VAL A 844 6.47 -2.65 -20.25
N ASN A 845 7.76 -2.38 -20.21
CA ASN A 845 8.45 -2.07 -18.96
C ASN A 845 8.39 -0.56 -18.74
N LEU A 846 7.53 -0.12 -17.83
CA LEU A 846 7.39 1.29 -17.48
C LEU A 846 8.54 1.70 -16.54
N SER A 847 9.66 2.12 -17.13
CA SER A 847 10.81 2.58 -16.37
C SER A 847 10.56 3.95 -15.74
N LEU A 848 10.95 4.11 -14.47
CA LEU A 848 10.81 5.35 -13.71
C LEU A 848 12.14 6.11 -13.67
N SER A 849 12.10 7.43 -13.77
CA SER A 849 13.28 8.27 -13.75
C SER A 849 13.82 8.47 -12.33
N ASP A 850 15.14 8.61 -12.18
CA ASP A 850 15.80 8.87 -10.91
C ASP A 850 15.74 10.37 -10.54
N SER A 851 14.54 10.91 -10.43
CA SER A 851 14.30 12.30 -10.04
C SER A 851 13.33 12.38 -8.86
N ASN A 852 13.54 13.33 -7.97
CA ASN A 852 12.54 13.70 -6.98
C ASN A 852 11.34 14.33 -7.69
N ALA A 853 10.16 14.09 -7.16
CA ALA A 853 8.95 14.73 -7.64
C ALA A 853 8.61 15.94 -6.77
N GLU A 854 8.24 17.02 -7.42
CA GLU A 854 7.73 18.22 -6.79
C GLU A 854 6.24 18.30 -7.11
N ILE A 855 5.43 18.48 -6.08
CA ILE A 855 3.97 18.59 -6.19
C ILE A 855 3.58 20.04 -5.99
N ASP A 856 2.69 20.53 -6.82
CA ASP A 856 2.10 21.86 -6.67
C ASP A 856 1.19 21.95 -5.43
N PRO A 857 1.03 23.13 -4.82
CA PRO A 857 0.12 23.36 -3.71
C PRO A 857 -1.34 23.05 -4.09
N VAL A 858 -2.21 23.09 -3.09
CA VAL A 858 -3.64 22.84 -3.32
C VAL A 858 -4.19 23.85 -4.35
N PRO A 859 -4.74 23.36 -5.48
CA PRO A 859 -5.29 24.25 -6.48
C PRO A 859 -6.54 24.94 -5.92
N VAL A 860 -6.44 26.23 -5.67
CA VAL A 860 -7.58 27.10 -5.33
C VAL A 860 -8.12 27.63 -6.66
N THR A 861 -8.87 26.79 -7.36
CA THR A 861 -9.45 27.18 -8.65
C THR A 861 -10.96 27.15 -8.60
N ILE A 862 -11.57 28.04 -9.35
CA ILE A 862 -12.99 27.99 -9.66
C ILE A 862 -13.16 26.81 -10.61
N GLY A 863 -13.75 25.71 -10.15
CA GLY A 863 -13.99 24.54 -11.01
C GLY A 863 -14.89 24.93 -12.18
N GLY A 864 -14.37 24.72 -13.39
CA GLY A 864 -15.04 24.67 -14.67
C GLY A 864 -16.12 25.69 -14.96
N GLY A 865 -15.76 26.69 -15.74
CA GLY A 865 -16.76 27.27 -16.65
C GLY A 865 -17.34 26.14 -17.53
N LYS A 866 -18.64 26.18 -17.85
CA LYS A 866 -19.20 25.35 -18.93
C LYS A 866 -18.28 25.56 -20.14
N SER A 867 -17.61 24.50 -20.62
CA SER A 867 -17.19 24.51 -22.01
C SER A 867 -18.48 24.60 -22.82
N GLU A 868 -18.58 25.57 -23.71
CA GLU A 868 -19.71 25.64 -24.61
C GLU A 868 -19.97 24.27 -25.23
N PRO A 869 -21.18 23.73 -25.20
CA PRO A 869 -21.49 22.43 -25.74
C PRO A 869 -21.11 22.41 -27.22
N GLN A 870 -20.18 21.53 -27.59
CA GLN A 870 -19.85 21.33 -29.01
C GLN A 870 -20.88 20.40 -29.64
N MET A 871 -21.99 20.98 -30.11
CA MET A 871 -23.03 20.21 -30.75
C MET A 871 -22.58 19.67 -32.10
N GLU A 872 -22.65 18.35 -32.23
CA GLU A 872 -22.36 17.61 -33.48
C GLU A 872 -23.53 16.64 -33.76
N SER A 873 -23.79 16.36 -35.03
CA SER A 873 -24.82 15.37 -35.41
C SER A 873 -24.39 13.96 -34.95
N LEU A 874 -25.37 13.14 -34.59
CA LEU A 874 -25.15 11.76 -34.12
C LEU A 874 -24.28 10.95 -35.09
N SER A 875 -24.52 11.07 -36.40
CA SER A 875 -23.71 10.40 -37.42
C SER A 875 -22.25 10.79 -37.35
N LYS A 876 -21.95 12.08 -37.18
CA LYS A 876 -20.57 12.57 -37.08
C LYS A 876 -19.91 12.21 -35.75
N ILE A 877 -20.66 12.20 -34.66
CA ILE A 877 -20.15 11.71 -33.36
C ILE A 877 -19.82 10.23 -33.44
N ILE A 878 -20.68 9.40 -34.04
CA ILE A 878 -20.44 7.96 -34.24
C ILE A 878 -19.23 7.74 -35.16
N GLU A 879 -19.09 8.51 -36.23
CA GLU A 879 -17.93 8.43 -37.13
C GLU A 879 -16.64 8.75 -36.38
N ASN A 880 -16.59 9.86 -35.64
CA ASN A 880 -15.46 10.25 -34.82
C ASN A 880 -15.14 9.18 -33.73
N PHE A 881 -16.17 8.68 -33.07
CA PHE A 881 -16.03 7.62 -32.06
C PHE A 881 -15.48 6.33 -32.67
N ASN A 882 -16.02 5.89 -33.80
CA ASN A 882 -15.56 4.71 -34.51
C ASN A 882 -14.15 4.90 -35.08
N THR A 883 -13.74 6.10 -35.47
CA THR A 883 -12.36 6.42 -35.90
C THR A 883 -11.38 6.32 -34.72
N LEU A 884 -11.75 6.88 -33.57
CA LEU A 884 -10.93 6.85 -32.35
C LEU A 884 -10.79 5.44 -31.77
N TYR A 885 -11.85 4.65 -31.83
CA TYR A 885 -11.94 3.35 -31.16
C TYR A 885 -12.11 2.16 -32.12
N GLY A 886 -12.31 2.40 -33.44
CA GLY A 886 -12.56 1.38 -34.45
C GLY A 886 -11.31 0.79 -35.11
N GLY A 887 -10.15 1.44 -34.99
CA GLY A 887 -8.82 0.95 -35.36
C GLY A 887 -8.55 0.59 -36.83
N ILE A 888 -9.52 0.74 -37.74
CA ILE A 888 -9.37 0.50 -39.20
C ILE A 888 -10.27 1.50 -39.93
N GLU A 889 -9.69 2.46 -40.66
CA GLU A 889 -10.39 3.30 -41.61
C GLU A 889 -10.85 2.45 -42.79
N TRP A 890 -12.12 2.27 -42.96
CA TRP A 890 -12.75 1.69 -44.11
C TRP A 890 -13.44 2.80 -44.90
N GLU A 891 -12.73 3.43 -45.81
CA GLU A 891 -13.32 4.47 -46.65
C GLU A 891 -14.48 3.94 -47.55
N HIS A 892 -14.58 2.63 -47.76
CA HIS A 892 -15.62 1.98 -48.58
C HIS A 892 -16.13 0.67 -47.97
N ALA A 893 -16.52 0.70 -46.68
CA ALA A 893 -16.92 -0.49 -45.90
C ALA A 893 -18.05 -1.31 -46.54
N ASP A 894 -19.00 -0.65 -47.21
CA ASP A 894 -20.11 -1.35 -47.89
C ASP A 894 -19.66 -2.07 -49.18
N THR A 895 -18.72 -1.51 -49.91
CA THR A 895 -18.17 -2.14 -51.10
C THR A 895 -17.28 -3.34 -50.76
N VAL A 896 -16.45 -3.21 -49.75
CA VAL A 896 -15.62 -4.31 -49.19
C VAL A 896 -16.47 -5.42 -48.64
N ARG A 897 -17.56 -5.09 -47.94
CA ARG A 897 -18.49 -6.05 -47.38
C ARG A 897 -19.24 -6.85 -48.45
N ALA A 898 -19.68 -6.18 -49.51
CA ALA A 898 -20.32 -6.83 -50.64
C ALA A 898 -19.35 -7.78 -51.37
N GLN A 899 -18.08 -7.39 -51.46
CA GLN A 899 -17.04 -8.25 -52.08
C GLN A 899 -16.69 -9.46 -51.23
N ILE A 900 -16.52 -9.31 -49.92
CA ILE A 900 -16.29 -10.44 -49.00
C ILE A 900 -17.48 -11.42 -49.04
N GLN A 901 -18.71 -10.93 -49.14
CA GLN A 901 -19.92 -11.76 -49.28
C GLN A 901 -20.00 -12.56 -50.57
N GLN A 902 -19.32 -12.10 -51.65
CA GLN A 902 -19.25 -12.79 -52.93
C GLN A 902 -18.19 -13.88 -52.97
N LEU A 903 -17.14 -13.77 -52.16
CA LEU A 903 -16.01 -14.70 -52.18
C LEU A 903 -16.40 -16.18 -51.92
N PRO A 904 -17.29 -16.53 -50.99
CA PRO A 904 -17.71 -17.93 -50.80
C PRO A 904 -18.35 -18.52 -52.06
N ALA A 905 -19.18 -17.75 -52.74
CA ALA A 905 -19.84 -18.18 -53.99
C ALA A 905 -18.88 -18.29 -55.17
N LEU A 906 -17.85 -17.46 -55.21
CA LEU A 906 -16.79 -17.53 -56.22
C LEU A 906 -15.87 -18.72 -55.95
N LEU A 907 -15.51 -18.95 -54.71
CA LEU A 907 -14.68 -20.09 -54.31
C LEU A 907 -15.40 -21.45 -54.52
N ALA A 908 -16.71 -21.53 -54.25
CA ALA A 908 -17.52 -22.73 -54.53
C ALA A 908 -17.62 -23.08 -56.02
N LYS A 909 -17.22 -22.17 -56.93
CA LYS A 909 -17.12 -22.43 -58.36
C LYS A 909 -15.73 -22.94 -58.81
N SER A 910 -14.76 -22.93 -57.90
CA SER A 910 -13.40 -23.41 -58.20
C SER A 910 -13.37 -24.93 -58.17
N GLU A 911 -13.08 -25.57 -59.29
CA GLU A 911 -13.01 -27.04 -59.37
C GLU A 911 -11.94 -27.64 -58.44
N SER A 912 -10.83 -26.94 -58.23
CA SER A 912 -9.76 -27.34 -57.33
C SER A 912 -10.21 -27.34 -55.84
N PHE A 913 -10.96 -26.32 -55.42
CA PHE A 913 -11.52 -26.24 -54.09
C PHE A 913 -12.62 -27.30 -53.85
N VAL A 914 -13.56 -27.46 -54.80
CA VAL A 914 -14.63 -28.47 -54.72
C VAL A 914 -14.06 -29.88 -54.63
N ASN A 915 -13.05 -30.18 -55.42
CA ASN A 915 -12.35 -31.47 -55.40
C ASN A 915 -11.61 -31.67 -54.04
N ALA A 916 -10.99 -30.64 -53.49
CA ALA A 916 -10.32 -30.73 -52.21
C ALA A 916 -11.29 -30.94 -51.05
N VAL A 917 -12.46 -30.30 -51.06
CA VAL A 917 -13.52 -30.49 -50.04
C VAL A 917 -14.10 -31.89 -50.04
N HIS A 918 -14.29 -32.49 -51.24
CA HIS A 918 -14.90 -33.83 -51.37
C HIS A 918 -13.93 -34.99 -51.19
N ASN A 919 -12.63 -34.79 -51.52
CA ASN A 919 -11.67 -35.88 -51.63
C ASN A 919 -10.48 -35.81 -50.69
N SER A 920 -10.40 -34.75 -49.79
CA SER A 920 -9.27 -34.56 -48.93
C SER A 920 -9.72 -34.24 -47.49
N ASP A 921 -8.78 -34.23 -46.56
CA ASP A 921 -9.04 -33.80 -45.19
C ASP A 921 -9.28 -32.29 -45.10
N SER A 922 -9.77 -31.83 -43.94
CA SER A 922 -10.11 -30.40 -43.68
C SER A 922 -8.92 -29.49 -43.85
N ASP A 923 -7.72 -29.91 -43.47
CA ASP A 923 -6.51 -29.10 -43.51
C ASP A 923 -6.01 -28.92 -44.95
N THR A 924 -6.07 -29.95 -45.76
CA THR A 924 -5.75 -29.91 -47.20
C THR A 924 -6.77 -29.07 -47.96
N ALA A 925 -8.06 -29.19 -47.62
CA ALA A 925 -9.11 -28.33 -48.19
C ALA A 925 -8.94 -26.86 -47.82
N GLN A 926 -8.49 -26.54 -46.58
CA GLN A 926 -8.16 -25.18 -46.14
C GLN A 926 -6.96 -24.62 -46.88
N LEU A 927 -5.94 -25.43 -47.12
CA LEU A 927 -4.75 -24.99 -47.87
C LEU A 927 -5.09 -24.66 -49.33
N GLN A 928 -5.93 -25.49 -49.94
CA GLN A 928 -6.43 -25.23 -51.30
C GLN A 928 -7.31 -23.98 -51.35
N CYS A 929 -8.19 -23.79 -50.32
CA CYS A 929 -8.96 -22.56 -50.19
C CYS A 929 -8.06 -21.32 -50.17
N ASN A 930 -6.99 -21.32 -49.36
CA ASN A 930 -6.06 -20.20 -49.28
C ASN A 930 -5.43 -19.89 -50.64
N THR A 931 -5.09 -20.91 -51.42
CA THR A 931 -4.47 -20.79 -52.76
C THR A 931 -5.47 -20.23 -53.76
N ASP A 932 -6.67 -20.75 -53.77
CA ASP A 932 -7.69 -20.34 -54.75
C ASP A 932 -8.23 -18.94 -54.43
N LEU A 933 -8.42 -18.61 -53.12
CA LEU A 933 -8.80 -17.26 -52.70
C LEU A 933 -7.76 -16.24 -53.07
N PHE A 934 -6.46 -16.54 -52.95
CA PHE A 934 -5.38 -15.65 -53.33
C PHE A 934 -5.47 -15.29 -54.82
N GLN A 935 -5.76 -16.28 -55.69
CA GLN A 935 -5.96 -16.07 -57.11
C GLN A 935 -7.25 -15.29 -57.45
N ILE A 936 -8.34 -15.58 -56.73
CA ILE A 936 -9.61 -14.86 -56.90
C ILE A 936 -9.43 -13.40 -56.53
N VAL A 937 -8.75 -13.08 -55.40
CA VAL A 937 -8.51 -11.70 -54.95
C VAL A 937 -7.58 -10.94 -55.92
N ILE A 938 -6.54 -11.59 -56.47
CA ILE A 938 -5.69 -10.99 -57.49
C ILE A 938 -6.50 -10.65 -58.75
N ASN A 939 -7.38 -11.51 -59.17
CA ASN A 939 -8.21 -11.24 -60.34
C ASN A 939 -9.24 -10.12 -60.08
N MET A 940 -9.64 -9.90 -58.83
CA MET A 940 -10.49 -8.76 -58.44
C MET A 940 -9.74 -7.43 -58.28
N MET A 941 -8.42 -7.42 -58.36
CA MET A 941 -7.61 -6.17 -58.23
C MET A 941 -8.03 -5.08 -59.23
N ALA A 942 -8.54 -5.43 -60.41
CA ALA A 942 -9.01 -4.49 -61.39
C ALA A 942 -10.30 -3.76 -61.00
N GLU A 943 -11.09 -4.33 -60.07
CA GLU A 943 -12.37 -3.82 -59.61
C GLU A 943 -12.26 -3.07 -58.27
N ASN A 944 -11.32 -3.44 -57.38
CA ASN A 944 -11.08 -2.73 -56.11
C ASN A 944 -9.63 -2.94 -55.61
N THR A 945 -8.81 -1.92 -55.83
CA THR A 945 -7.38 -1.90 -55.47
C THR A 945 -7.19 -1.94 -53.91
N GLU A 946 -8.11 -1.41 -53.13
CA GLU A 946 -7.94 -1.26 -51.69
C GLU A 946 -8.18 -2.58 -50.94
N PHE A 947 -9.23 -3.33 -51.27
CA PHE A 947 -9.46 -4.66 -50.68
C PHE A 947 -8.33 -5.63 -51.02
N ALA A 948 -7.93 -5.67 -52.30
CA ALA A 948 -6.86 -6.53 -52.74
C ALA A 948 -5.52 -6.17 -52.10
N ARG A 949 -5.21 -4.89 -51.91
CA ARG A 949 -4.01 -4.42 -51.22
C ARG A 949 -4.00 -4.84 -49.73
N ASN A 950 -5.09 -4.62 -49.01
CA ASN A 950 -5.20 -5.04 -47.61
C ASN A 950 -5.10 -6.57 -47.45
N TYR A 951 -5.68 -7.35 -48.35
CA TYR A 951 -5.57 -8.80 -48.37
C TYR A 951 -4.14 -9.28 -48.68
N LEU A 952 -3.42 -8.60 -49.53
CA LEU A 952 -2.03 -8.94 -49.90
C LEU A 952 -1.01 -8.51 -48.85
N ASP A 953 -1.16 -7.31 -48.32
CA ASP A 953 -0.18 -6.67 -47.42
C ASP A 953 -0.37 -7.03 -45.93
N ASN A 954 -1.59 -7.41 -45.52
CA ASN A 954 -1.90 -7.71 -44.10
C ASN A 954 -2.22 -9.21 -43.92
N GLU A 955 -1.27 -9.94 -43.36
CA GLU A 955 -1.37 -11.38 -43.12
C GLU A 955 -2.51 -11.73 -42.15
N THR A 956 -2.73 -10.94 -41.11
CA THR A 956 -3.81 -11.15 -40.13
C THR A 956 -5.19 -11.00 -40.79
N PHE A 957 -5.34 -10.00 -41.64
CA PHE A 957 -6.57 -9.78 -42.39
C PHE A 957 -6.79 -10.89 -43.43
N ARG A 958 -5.78 -11.31 -44.15
CA ARG A 958 -5.84 -12.43 -45.08
C ARG A 958 -6.27 -13.73 -44.40
N ASN A 959 -5.68 -14.06 -43.26
CA ASN A 959 -6.02 -15.26 -42.49
C ASN A 959 -7.46 -15.22 -41.97
N PHE A 960 -7.93 -14.06 -41.56
CA PHE A 960 -9.32 -13.87 -41.14
C PHE A 960 -10.31 -14.07 -42.28
N VAL A 961 -10.06 -13.46 -43.44
CA VAL A 961 -10.91 -13.62 -44.63
C VAL A 961 -10.92 -15.07 -45.10
N ASN A 962 -9.75 -15.70 -45.19
CA ASN A 962 -9.63 -17.10 -45.64
C ASN A 962 -10.39 -18.08 -44.75
N SER A 963 -10.26 -17.94 -43.42
CA SER A 963 -10.96 -18.81 -42.48
C SER A 963 -12.49 -18.68 -42.56
N ARG A 964 -12.96 -17.44 -42.70
CA ARG A 964 -14.41 -17.16 -42.75
C ARG A 964 -15.03 -17.58 -44.08
N VAL A 965 -14.34 -17.34 -45.17
CA VAL A 965 -14.78 -17.72 -46.53
C VAL A 965 -14.75 -19.25 -46.69
N PHE A 966 -13.73 -19.91 -46.13
CA PHE A 966 -13.67 -21.37 -46.11
C PHE A 966 -14.90 -22.04 -45.46
N GLN A 967 -15.24 -21.54 -44.27
CA GLN A 967 -16.43 -22.10 -43.57
C GLN A 967 -17.73 -21.92 -44.36
N GLN A 968 -17.89 -20.74 -44.98
CA GLN A 968 -19.09 -20.43 -45.76
C GLN A 968 -19.12 -21.16 -47.11
N ALA A 969 -17.97 -21.21 -47.78
CA ALA A 969 -17.86 -21.92 -49.09
C ALA A 969 -18.03 -23.43 -48.93
N ARG A 970 -17.50 -24.04 -47.86
CA ARG A 970 -17.70 -25.45 -47.52
C ARG A 970 -19.18 -25.82 -47.26
N ALA A 971 -19.98 -24.84 -46.76
CA ALA A 971 -21.41 -25.03 -46.56
C ALA A 971 -22.23 -24.93 -47.86
N ILE A 972 -21.64 -24.37 -48.96
CA ILE A 972 -22.25 -24.26 -50.29
C ILE A 972 -21.91 -25.45 -51.16
N VAL A 973 -20.73 -26.05 -50.99
CA VAL A 973 -20.23 -27.22 -51.71
C VAL A 973 -20.67 -28.50 -50.95
#